data_087297c25054db3fcf4ac65afd7f222c
#
_entry.id   087297c25054db3fcf4ac65afd7f222c
#
_cell.length_a   1.000
_cell.length_b   1.000
_cell.length_c   1.000
_cell.angle_alpha   90.00
_cell.angle_beta   90.00
_cell.angle_gamma   90.00
#
_symmetry.space_group_name_H-M   'P 1'
#
loop_
_entity.id
_entity.type
_entity.pdbx_description
1 polymer ?
#
loop_
_entity_poly.entity_id
_entity_poly.type
_entity_poly.pdbx_seq_one_letter_code
_entity_poly.pdbx_strand_id
1 'polypeptide(L)'
;EDKIAEFIERLRREKPPASKIKLFEVEDIPYKKYSDFYIKKSAKQKGTTLISPDLAVCKDCVREMFDENDKRYLYPFINCTNCGPRFSIIESTPYDRPVTSMKEFKMCDFCESEYQEPLNRRFHAQPIACPECGPEFILLKKYLTKINVSNPIKKAVCLLKQGNIIGIKGIGGFHLACDAANDKAVERLRSLKKRPLKPFAVMSRKKDLSRLVKIKDKDLELVSEPSAPILILPRQSDPEISALIAPNNPNLGVFIPYAPIHYLLFDDELPFLIMTSGNISHQPISSNAQALTGICDYFLTNNRPILNRSDDSVILPTKYKNLILRRSRGFVPSPIKAGKKLAQTLGTGAELKLTFALSKGDSIYLSPYIGNSSSQSTLNFYQEMLAKYKKWFGIEPELIACDLQPDFATTRFAESQKLPLVRVQHHHAHTAAVMVENKLDEPVISISYDGTGYGTDGAIWGGEIFVADYSKCERKYHLNYMPLPGGDAAIKKPVRIAYAYLDKINEDTALVENITKLERKIISKQISNNFNIFKTSSLGRLFDCVSTMLGLFPEITFEAQSAMALQFLCNEKNVLTADIYPYIVENEQINIVPMLKAIIKDLKNRIKKSTIAESFHRTIIDFTLTALRRISSATDIDKVVLSGGVMQNKIIVEGLCHILQKNNFTVFLPSSLPTNDGSISVGQIMVANHIMKDDL
;
A
#
# COMPACT_ATOMS: atom_id res chain seq x y z
N GLU A 1 -18.20 -44.33 12.57
CA GLU A 1 -16.85 -43.69 12.76
C GLU A 1 -16.23 -43.37 11.41
N ASP A 2 -16.12 -44.28 10.46
CA ASP A 2 -15.50 -44.06 9.14
C ASP A 2 -16.13 -42.91 8.34
N LYS A 3 -17.47 -42.78 8.35
CA LYS A 3 -18.18 -41.67 7.68
C LYS A 3 -17.91 -40.30 8.32
N ILE A 4 -17.65 -40.25 9.63
CA ILE A 4 -17.30 -39.01 10.32
C ILE A 4 -15.86 -38.61 9.97
N ALA A 5 -14.95 -39.57 9.93
CA ALA A 5 -13.55 -39.32 9.51
C ALA A 5 -13.49 -38.80 8.06
N GLU A 6 -14.26 -39.47 7.15
CA GLU A 6 -14.37 -39.03 5.75
C GLU A 6 -14.97 -37.61 5.66
N PHE A 7 -16.00 -37.29 6.41
CA PHE A 7 -16.60 -35.95 6.44
C PHE A 7 -15.64 -34.88 6.91
N ILE A 8 -14.84 -35.15 7.97
CA ILE A 8 -13.82 -34.26 8.50
C ILE A 8 -12.73 -34.00 7.46
N GLU A 9 -12.27 -35.04 6.76
CA GLU A 9 -11.27 -34.91 5.70
C GLU A 9 -11.80 -34.11 4.51
N ARG A 10 -13.05 -34.39 4.07
CA ARG A 10 -13.70 -33.65 3.00
C ARG A 10 -13.91 -32.19 3.34
N LEU A 11 -14.30 -31.82 4.56
CA LEU A 11 -14.39 -30.42 5.02
C LEU A 11 -13.07 -29.66 4.85
N ARG A 12 -11.94 -30.31 5.11
CA ARG A 12 -10.61 -29.70 4.93
C ARG A 12 -10.25 -29.55 3.46
N ARG A 13 -10.49 -30.59 2.66
CA ARG A 13 -10.09 -30.66 1.24
C ARG A 13 -11.04 -29.92 0.30
N GLU A 14 -12.34 -30.06 0.51
CA GLU A 14 -13.39 -29.61 -0.41
C GLU A 14 -14.03 -28.27 0.01
N LYS A 15 -13.37 -27.52 0.90
CA LYS A 15 -13.85 -26.20 1.30
C LYS A 15 -14.00 -25.27 0.08
N PRO A 16 -14.99 -24.34 0.08
CA PRO A 16 -15.11 -23.35 -0.97
C PRO A 16 -13.80 -22.57 -1.18
N PRO A 17 -13.41 -22.23 -2.42
CA PRO A 17 -12.12 -21.59 -2.71
C PRO A 17 -11.84 -20.31 -1.92
N ALA A 18 -12.85 -19.51 -1.61
CA ALA A 18 -12.74 -18.29 -0.83
C ALA A 18 -12.71 -18.52 0.70
N SER A 19 -13.01 -19.76 1.16
CA SER A 19 -13.04 -20.08 2.58
C SER A 19 -11.65 -20.21 3.16
N LYS A 20 -11.40 -19.52 4.29
CA LYS A 20 -10.16 -19.62 5.07
C LYS A 20 -10.49 -20.23 6.43
N ILE A 21 -10.28 -21.53 6.59
CA ILE A 21 -10.41 -22.21 7.90
C ILE A 21 -9.20 -21.78 8.74
N LYS A 22 -9.44 -21.02 9.81
CA LYS A 22 -8.39 -20.53 10.73
C LYS A 22 -8.17 -21.47 11.91
N LEU A 23 -9.22 -22.12 12.37
CA LEU A 23 -9.21 -23.09 13.46
C LEU A 23 -10.11 -24.25 13.06
N PHE A 24 -9.68 -25.47 13.32
CA PHE A 24 -10.42 -26.69 13.07
C PHE A 24 -10.24 -27.61 14.28
N GLU A 25 -11.25 -27.65 15.12
CA GLU A 25 -11.29 -28.46 16.31
C GLU A 25 -12.37 -29.54 16.15
N VAL A 26 -12.12 -30.72 16.69
CA VAL A 26 -13.04 -31.85 16.69
C VAL A 26 -13.18 -32.30 18.15
N GLU A 27 -14.40 -32.29 18.64
CA GLU A 27 -14.72 -32.74 20.00
C GLU A 27 -15.70 -33.93 19.96
N ASP A 28 -15.47 -34.90 20.80
CA ASP A 28 -16.43 -36.00 21.01
C ASP A 28 -17.54 -35.53 21.90
N ILE A 29 -18.77 -35.61 21.40
CA ILE A 29 -20.01 -35.27 22.14
C ILE A 29 -20.93 -36.47 22.27
N PRO A 30 -21.78 -36.51 23.32
CA PRO A 30 -22.79 -37.58 23.46
C PRO A 30 -23.70 -37.64 22.23
N TYR A 31 -23.95 -38.84 21.73
CA TYR A 31 -24.79 -39.07 20.58
C TYR A 31 -26.22 -38.50 20.79
N LYS A 32 -26.63 -37.64 19.86
CA LYS A 32 -28.01 -37.14 19.74
C LYS A 32 -28.56 -37.55 18.39
N LYS A 33 -29.72 -38.21 18.40
CA LYS A 33 -30.40 -38.62 17.17
C LYS A 33 -31.03 -37.38 16.50
N TYR A 34 -30.49 -36.97 15.36
CA TYR A 34 -31.09 -35.98 14.48
C TYR A 34 -31.72 -36.70 13.29
N SER A 35 -32.88 -36.25 12.86
CA SER A 35 -33.60 -36.83 11.71
C SER A 35 -33.03 -36.27 10.38
N ASP A 36 -32.47 -35.06 10.39
CA ASP A 36 -31.99 -34.38 9.20
C ASP A 36 -31.00 -33.28 9.52
N PHE A 37 -30.34 -32.76 8.48
CA PHE A 37 -29.47 -31.56 8.55
C PHE A 37 -30.29 -30.32 8.23
N TYR A 38 -30.30 -29.34 9.11
CA TYR A 38 -30.98 -28.07 8.88
C TYR A 38 -30.10 -26.87 9.29
N ILE A 39 -30.18 -25.80 8.52
CA ILE A 39 -29.48 -24.54 8.80
C ILE A 39 -30.36 -23.68 9.71
N LYS A 40 -29.89 -23.40 10.93
CA LYS A 40 -30.57 -22.49 11.84
C LYS A 40 -30.33 -21.03 11.39
N LYS A 41 -31.39 -20.20 11.47
CA LYS A 41 -31.26 -18.75 11.30
C LYS A 41 -30.25 -18.19 12.31
N SER A 42 -29.43 -17.24 11.87
CA SER A 42 -28.43 -16.58 12.71
C SER A 42 -29.09 -15.98 13.95
N ALA A 43 -28.67 -16.41 15.14
CA ALA A 43 -29.05 -15.76 16.39
C ALA A 43 -28.28 -14.46 16.55
N LYS A 44 -28.86 -13.43 17.17
CA LYS A 44 -28.15 -12.22 17.59
C LYS A 44 -27.17 -12.59 18.72
N GLN A 45 -26.02 -13.11 18.34
CA GLN A 45 -24.92 -13.33 19.30
C GLN A 45 -24.05 -12.05 19.39
N LYS A 46 -23.60 -11.73 20.61
CA LYS A 46 -22.58 -10.69 20.86
C LYS A 46 -21.20 -11.21 20.43
N GLY A 47 -21.02 -11.49 19.13
CA GLY A 47 -19.75 -11.91 18.57
C GLY A 47 -19.29 -10.93 17.48
N THR A 48 -17.99 -10.79 17.30
CA THR A 48 -17.43 -10.00 16.20
C THR A 48 -17.54 -10.81 14.91
N THR A 49 -18.51 -10.48 14.07
CA THR A 49 -18.57 -11.07 12.72
C THR A 49 -17.49 -10.43 11.85
N LEU A 50 -16.60 -11.26 11.31
CA LEU A 50 -15.57 -10.78 10.40
C LEU A 50 -16.21 -10.34 9.08
N ILE A 51 -15.82 -9.17 8.60
CA ILE A 51 -16.16 -8.67 7.27
C ILE A 51 -15.10 -9.18 6.28
N SER A 52 -15.56 -9.84 5.22
CA SER A 52 -14.67 -10.28 4.15
C SER A 52 -14.23 -9.08 3.28
N PRO A 53 -13.00 -9.06 2.76
CA PRO A 53 -12.60 -8.08 1.75
C PRO A 53 -13.37 -8.28 0.44
N ASP A 54 -13.38 -7.25 -0.40
CA ASP A 54 -13.85 -7.39 -1.78
C ASP A 54 -12.95 -8.36 -2.55
N LEU A 55 -13.55 -9.29 -3.27
CA LEU A 55 -12.86 -10.33 -4.02
C LEU A 55 -13.03 -10.12 -5.52
N ALA A 56 -11.98 -10.38 -6.29
CA ALA A 56 -12.05 -10.39 -7.74
C ALA A 56 -13.07 -11.42 -8.23
N VAL A 57 -13.68 -11.15 -9.38
CA VAL A 57 -14.63 -12.08 -10.02
C VAL A 57 -13.92 -13.41 -10.33
N CYS A 58 -14.55 -14.51 -9.97
CA CYS A 58 -13.99 -15.85 -10.16
C CYS A 58 -14.14 -16.33 -11.62
N LYS A 59 -13.33 -17.35 -11.98
CA LYS A 59 -13.34 -17.93 -13.33
C LYS A 59 -14.70 -18.44 -13.78
N ASP A 60 -15.48 -19.02 -12.85
CA ASP A 60 -16.83 -19.53 -13.16
C ASP A 60 -17.77 -18.39 -13.53
N CYS A 61 -17.78 -17.29 -12.75
CA CYS A 61 -18.61 -16.13 -13.08
C CYS A 61 -18.17 -15.46 -14.39
N VAL A 62 -16.86 -15.45 -14.71
CA VAL A 62 -16.39 -14.95 -16.00
C VAL A 62 -16.85 -15.85 -17.13
N ARG A 63 -16.78 -17.20 -16.98
CA ARG A 63 -17.27 -18.15 -17.97
C ARG A 63 -18.75 -17.94 -18.26
N GLU A 64 -19.60 -17.89 -17.22
CA GLU A 64 -21.04 -17.64 -17.37
C GLU A 64 -21.34 -16.27 -17.97
N MET A 65 -20.57 -15.23 -17.64
CA MET A 65 -20.73 -13.91 -18.22
C MET A 65 -20.54 -13.90 -19.75
N PHE A 66 -19.73 -14.81 -20.28
CA PHE A 66 -19.51 -14.92 -21.73
C PHE A 66 -20.25 -16.11 -22.39
N ASP A 67 -21.09 -16.81 -21.66
CA ASP A 67 -21.97 -17.85 -22.20
C ASP A 67 -23.28 -17.22 -22.63
N GLU A 68 -23.57 -17.27 -23.95
CA GLU A 68 -24.79 -16.72 -24.54
C GLU A 68 -26.08 -17.38 -24.03
N ASN A 69 -25.98 -18.60 -23.50
CA ASN A 69 -27.12 -19.33 -22.94
C ASN A 69 -27.35 -19.01 -21.44
N ASP A 70 -26.43 -18.31 -20.77
CA ASP A 70 -26.60 -17.94 -19.37
C ASP A 70 -27.46 -16.67 -19.24
N LYS A 71 -28.40 -16.66 -18.28
CA LYS A 71 -29.26 -15.50 -17.98
C LYS A 71 -28.43 -14.23 -17.64
N ARG A 72 -27.18 -14.38 -17.25
CA ARG A 72 -26.25 -13.29 -16.90
C ARG A 72 -25.22 -13.01 -18.04
N TYR A 73 -25.53 -13.43 -19.26
CA TYR A 73 -24.71 -13.09 -20.43
C TYR A 73 -24.43 -11.58 -20.49
N LEU A 74 -23.15 -11.20 -20.55
CA LEU A 74 -22.64 -9.83 -20.54
C LEU A 74 -23.12 -8.97 -19.35
N TYR A 75 -23.54 -9.58 -18.23
CA TYR A 75 -24.02 -8.84 -17.08
C TYR A 75 -22.87 -8.36 -16.17
N PRO A 76 -22.66 -7.02 -16.03
CA PRO A 76 -21.47 -6.44 -15.37
C PRO A 76 -21.49 -6.50 -13.84
N PHE A 77 -22.49 -7.15 -13.22
CA PHE A 77 -22.60 -7.34 -11.77
C PHE A 77 -22.69 -8.82 -11.37
N ILE A 78 -22.39 -9.73 -12.29
CA ILE A 78 -22.38 -11.16 -12.00
C ILE A 78 -21.41 -11.47 -10.84
N ASN A 79 -21.83 -12.32 -9.91
CA ASN A 79 -21.06 -12.75 -8.76
C ASN A 79 -21.58 -14.07 -8.19
N CYS A 80 -20.86 -14.61 -7.21
CA CYS A 80 -21.28 -15.77 -6.42
C CYS A 80 -20.69 -15.67 -4.99
N THR A 81 -20.83 -16.73 -4.18
CA THR A 81 -20.26 -16.76 -2.83
C THR A 81 -18.73 -16.65 -2.79
N ASN A 82 -18.05 -17.03 -3.86
CA ASN A 82 -16.58 -17.03 -3.96
C ASN A 82 -15.98 -15.72 -4.50
N CYS A 83 -16.80 -14.77 -4.95
CA CYS A 83 -16.29 -13.55 -5.61
C CYS A 83 -17.23 -12.34 -5.43
N GLY A 84 -16.76 -11.18 -5.88
CA GLY A 84 -17.55 -9.94 -5.91
C GLY A 84 -17.39 -9.07 -4.66
N PRO A 85 -18.21 -8.01 -4.56
CA PRO A 85 -18.10 -7.01 -3.50
C PRO A 85 -18.57 -7.56 -2.15
N ARG A 86 -17.90 -7.10 -1.09
CA ARG A 86 -18.20 -7.38 0.32
C ARG A 86 -18.04 -6.10 1.14
N PHE A 87 -16.78 -5.70 1.40
CA PHE A 87 -16.44 -4.50 2.15
C PHE A 87 -17.05 -3.24 1.54
N SER A 88 -16.96 -3.07 0.23
CA SER A 88 -17.44 -1.86 -0.46
C SER A 88 -18.95 -1.63 -0.37
N ILE A 89 -19.73 -2.69 -0.12
CA ILE A 89 -21.21 -2.65 -0.12
C ILE A 89 -21.84 -2.80 1.26
N ILE A 90 -21.08 -3.08 2.33
CA ILE A 90 -21.65 -3.32 3.67
C ILE A 90 -21.94 -2.00 4.39
N GLU A 91 -23.10 -1.92 5.01
CA GLU A 91 -23.53 -0.83 5.90
C GLU A 91 -23.33 -1.17 7.38
N SER A 92 -23.67 -2.41 7.76
CA SER A 92 -23.54 -2.91 9.13
C SER A 92 -23.37 -4.42 9.16
N THR A 93 -22.96 -4.97 10.30
CA THR A 93 -22.83 -6.41 10.56
C THR A 93 -24.10 -6.95 11.25
N PRO A 94 -24.47 -8.23 11.02
CA PRO A 94 -23.84 -9.23 10.16
C PRO A 94 -23.96 -8.90 8.67
N TYR A 95 -23.12 -9.52 7.81
CA TYR A 95 -23.15 -9.31 6.36
C TYR A 95 -24.34 -10.04 5.72
N ASP A 96 -25.48 -9.37 5.70
CA ASP A 96 -26.72 -9.85 5.09
C ASP A 96 -27.27 -8.80 4.10
N ARG A 97 -27.98 -9.24 3.03
CA ARG A 97 -28.47 -8.36 1.95
C ARG A 97 -29.18 -7.09 2.42
N PRO A 98 -30.09 -7.12 3.43
CA PRO A 98 -30.80 -5.93 3.91
C PRO A 98 -29.88 -4.83 4.51
N VAL A 99 -28.67 -5.19 4.92
CA VAL A 99 -27.67 -4.27 5.46
C VAL A 99 -26.49 -4.04 4.50
N THR A 100 -26.77 -4.15 3.22
CA THR A 100 -25.84 -3.83 2.13
C THR A 100 -26.46 -2.85 1.14
N SER A 101 -25.66 -2.30 0.22
CA SER A 101 -26.18 -1.48 -0.88
C SER A 101 -27.08 -2.25 -1.85
N MET A 102 -27.23 -3.57 -1.69
CA MET A 102 -28.13 -4.40 -2.49
C MET A 102 -29.56 -4.44 -1.96
N LYS A 103 -29.84 -3.83 -0.80
CA LYS A 103 -31.19 -3.78 -0.19
C LYS A 103 -32.25 -3.17 -1.11
N GLU A 104 -31.84 -2.25 -1.99
CA GLU A 104 -32.74 -1.57 -2.93
C GLU A 104 -33.08 -2.41 -4.18
N PHE A 105 -32.37 -3.53 -4.38
CA PHE A 105 -32.52 -4.42 -5.53
C PHE A 105 -33.26 -5.69 -5.11
N LYS A 106 -34.60 -5.70 -5.24
CA LYS A 106 -35.42 -6.90 -4.92
C LYS A 106 -35.09 -8.00 -5.92
N MET A 107 -34.79 -9.20 -5.41
CA MET A 107 -34.51 -10.35 -6.27
C MET A 107 -35.75 -10.74 -7.08
N CYS A 108 -35.53 -11.15 -8.34
CA CYS A 108 -36.54 -11.85 -9.13
C CYS A 108 -36.57 -13.34 -8.73
N ASP A 109 -37.61 -14.07 -9.14
CA ASP A 109 -37.82 -15.48 -8.77
C ASP A 109 -36.61 -16.37 -9.14
N PHE A 110 -35.97 -16.10 -10.27
CA PHE A 110 -34.75 -16.79 -10.68
C PHE A 110 -33.59 -16.57 -9.72
N CYS A 111 -33.31 -15.34 -9.33
CA CYS A 111 -32.24 -15.04 -8.37
C CYS A 111 -32.58 -15.54 -6.96
N GLU A 112 -33.86 -15.48 -6.56
CA GLU A 112 -34.32 -15.99 -5.27
C GLU A 112 -34.15 -17.50 -5.19
N SER A 113 -34.51 -18.25 -6.25
CA SER A 113 -34.35 -19.72 -6.28
C SER A 113 -32.90 -20.14 -6.12
N GLU A 114 -31.96 -19.50 -6.83
CA GLU A 114 -30.50 -19.75 -6.68
C GLU A 114 -29.97 -19.35 -5.28
N TYR A 115 -30.54 -18.29 -4.69
CA TYR A 115 -30.15 -17.81 -3.37
C TYR A 115 -30.59 -18.79 -2.26
N GLN A 116 -31.70 -19.48 -2.43
CA GLN A 116 -32.25 -20.43 -1.46
C GLN A 116 -31.75 -21.87 -1.65
N GLU A 117 -31.19 -22.20 -2.83
CA GLU A 117 -30.76 -23.58 -3.17
C GLU A 117 -29.37 -23.88 -2.58
N PRO A 118 -29.27 -24.76 -1.56
CA PRO A 118 -28.00 -25.03 -0.84
C PRO A 118 -26.85 -25.55 -1.72
N LEU A 119 -27.17 -26.25 -2.82
CA LEU A 119 -26.17 -26.78 -3.74
C LEU A 119 -25.75 -25.78 -4.81
N ASN A 120 -26.43 -24.64 -4.91
CA ASN A 120 -26.09 -23.60 -5.87
C ASN A 120 -24.91 -22.78 -5.38
N ARG A 121 -23.96 -22.47 -6.25
CA ARG A 121 -22.81 -21.61 -5.93
C ARG A 121 -23.16 -20.15 -5.60
N ARG A 122 -24.44 -19.78 -5.69
CA ARG A 122 -25.00 -18.49 -5.26
C ARG A 122 -25.84 -18.57 -3.99
N PHE A 123 -25.86 -19.74 -3.34
CA PHE A 123 -26.54 -19.90 -2.06
C PHE A 123 -26.06 -18.84 -1.06
N HIS A 124 -27.00 -18.03 -0.57
CA HIS A 124 -26.71 -16.88 0.31
C HIS A 124 -25.66 -15.88 -0.21
N ALA A 125 -25.45 -15.79 -1.53
CA ALA A 125 -24.60 -14.76 -2.11
C ALA A 125 -25.29 -13.39 -2.02
N GLN A 126 -25.00 -12.61 -1.00
CA GLN A 126 -25.71 -11.35 -0.71
C GLN A 126 -25.78 -10.35 -1.88
N PRO A 127 -24.74 -10.21 -2.75
CA PRO A 127 -24.81 -9.34 -3.90
C PRO A 127 -25.42 -9.96 -5.17
N ILE A 128 -26.04 -11.17 -5.08
CA ILE A 128 -26.67 -11.83 -6.24
C ILE A 128 -27.63 -10.90 -6.97
N ALA A 129 -27.56 -10.92 -8.30
CA ALA A 129 -28.43 -10.18 -9.19
C ALA A 129 -28.34 -10.74 -10.63
N CYS A 130 -29.29 -10.36 -11.47
CA CYS A 130 -29.28 -10.58 -12.92
C CYS A 130 -29.73 -9.29 -13.64
N PRO A 131 -29.68 -9.23 -14.99
CA PRO A 131 -30.10 -8.02 -15.73
C PRO A 131 -31.51 -7.54 -15.41
N GLU A 132 -32.41 -8.43 -14.98
CA GLU A 132 -33.81 -8.10 -14.68
C GLU A 132 -33.97 -7.39 -13.32
N CYS A 133 -33.22 -7.83 -12.28
CA CYS A 133 -33.46 -7.40 -10.91
C CYS A 133 -32.28 -6.63 -10.29
N GLY A 134 -31.18 -6.51 -10.97
CA GLY A 134 -29.96 -5.95 -10.40
C GLY A 134 -29.59 -4.56 -10.91
N PRO A 135 -28.42 -4.07 -10.49
CA PRO A 135 -27.91 -2.80 -10.95
C PRO A 135 -27.65 -2.75 -12.45
N GLU A 136 -27.73 -1.56 -13.02
CA GLU A 136 -27.47 -1.30 -14.43
C GLU A 136 -26.46 -0.17 -14.63
N PHE A 137 -25.67 -0.23 -15.70
CA PHE A 137 -24.79 0.85 -16.10
C PHE A 137 -25.51 1.83 -17.03
N ILE A 138 -25.21 3.10 -16.84
CA ILE A 138 -25.60 4.22 -17.72
C ILE A 138 -24.36 5.01 -18.12
N LEU A 139 -24.44 5.66 -19.29
CA LEU A 139 -23.41 6.55 -19.79
C LEU A 139 -23.87 8.02 -19.66
N LEU A 140 -23.01 8.84 -19.04
CA LEU A 140 -23.26 10.27 -18.87
C LEU A 140 -22.18 11.07 -19.60
N LYS A 141 -22.55 12.25 -20.13
CA LYS A 141 -21.59 13.27 -20.61
C LYS A 141 -20.89 13.94 -19.42
N LYS A 142 -19.88 14.75 -19.70
CA LYS A 142 -19.07 15.53 -18.74
C LYS A 142 -19.92 16.22 -17.65
N TYR A 143 -21.04 16.82 -18.00
CA TYR A 143 -21.94 17.53 -17.06
C TYR A 143 -23.09 16.66 -16.55
N LEU A 144 -22.89 15.36 -16.53
CA LEU A 144 -23.79 14.33 -15.98
C LEU A 144 -25.13 14.20 -16.72
N THR A 145 -25.22 14.68 -17.94
CA THR A 145 -26.38 14.45 -18.80
C THR A 145 -26.36 13.03 -19.37
N LYS A 146 -27.45 12.28 -19.20
CA LYS A 146 -27.58 10.89 -19.69
C LYS A 146 -27.49 10.83 -21.22
N ILE A 147 -26.76 9.86 -21.73
CA ILE A 147 -26.73 9.51 -23.14
C ILE A 147 -27.66 8.30 -23.34
N ASN A 148 -28.69 8.47 -24.16
CA ASN A 148 -29.60 7.39 -24.48
C ASN A 148 -28.98 6.47 -25.55
N VAL A 149 -28.49 5.33 -25.12
CA VAL A 149 -27.91 4.27 -25.95
C VAL A 149 -28.33 2.90 -25.45
N SER A 150 -28.50 1.96 -26.37
CA SER A 150 -28.89 0.58 -26.02
C SER A 150 -27.84 -0.18 -25.22
N ASN A 151 -26.55 0.09 -25.50
CA ASN A 151 -25.44 -0.55 -24.78
C ASN A 151 -24.42 0.53 -24.34
N PRO A 152 -24.53 1.02 -23.10
CA PRO A 152 -23.64 2.07 -22.56
C PRO A 152 -22.18 1.60 -22.45
N ILE A 153 -21.92 0.31 -22.20
CA ILE A 153 -20.57 -0.25 -22.07
C ILE A 153 -19.87 -0.28 -23.44
N LYS A 154 -20.53 -0.81 -24.45
CA LYS A 154 -19.99 -0.82 -25.82
C LYS A 154 -19.72 0.60 -26.33
N LYS A 155 -20.63 1.56 -26.03
CA LYS A 155 -20.40 2.96 -26.38
C LYS A 155 -19.21 3.56 -25.64
N ALA A 156 -19.01 3.23 -24.36
CA ALA A 156 -17.84 3.66 -23.61
C ALA A 156 -16.53 3.13 -24.21
N VAL A 157 -16.48 1.86 -24.65
CA VAL A 157 -15.32 1.29 -25.38
C VAL A 157 -15.02 2.09 -26.65
N CYS A 158 -16.05 2.40 -27.46
CA CYS A 158 -15.86 3.25 -28.65
C CYS A 158 -15.29 4.64 -28.32
N LEU A 159 -15.72 5.23 -27.22
CA LEU A 159 -15.24 6.54 -26.76
C LEU A 159 -13.80 6.46 -26.23
N LEU A 160 -13.41 5.38 -25.54
CA LEU A 160 -12.03 5.13 -25.11
C LEU A 160 -11.10 5.04 -26.32
N LYS A 161 -11.47 4.29 -27.36
CA LYS A 161 -10.72 4.18 -28.63
C LYS A 161 -10.56 5.54 -29.35
N GLN A 162 -11.49 6.46 -29.15
CA GLN A 162 -11.42 7.84 -29.66
C GLN A 162 -10.51 8.76 -28.81
N GLY A 163 -9.84 8.24 -27.76
CA GLY A 163 -8.94 9.00 -26.90
C GLY A 163 -9.63 9.81 -25.81
N ASN A 164 -10.90 9.52 -25.48
CA ASN A 164 -11.59 10.16 -24.37
C ASN A 164 -11.16 9.60 -23.02
N ILE A 165 -11.27 10.43 -21.99
CA ILE A 165 -11.07 10.05 -20.59
C ILE A 165 -12.45 9.76 -19.99
N ILE A 166 -12.63 8.53 -19.49
CA ILE A 166 -13.91 8.09 -18.94
C ILE A 166 -13.77 7.78 -17.45
N GLY A 167 -14.66 8.35 -16.63
CA GLY A 167 -14.82 7.95 -15.24
C GLY A 167 -15.65 6.66 -15.17
N ILE A 168 -15.05 5.56 -14.74
CA ILE A 168 -15.71 4.26 -14.64
C ILE A 168 -15.96 3.92 -13.17
N LYS A 169 -17.23 3.72 -12.79
CA LYS A 169 -17.62 3.34 -11.44
C LYS A 169 -17.30 1.87 -11.18
N GLY A 170 -16.23 1.62 -10.43
CA GLY A 170 -15.80 0.29 -10.02
C GLY A 170 -16.49 -0.21 -8.74
N ILE A 171 -15.81 -1.12 -8.01
CA ILE A 171 -16.28 -1.69 -6.74
C ILE A 171 -16.07 -0.69 -5.60
N GLY A 172 -14.84 -0.20 -5.40
CA GLY A 172 -14.45 0.65 -4.27
C GLY A 172 -14.38 2.15 -4.56
N GLY A 173 -14.66 2.59 -5.78
CA GLY A 173 -14.57 3.98 -6.23
C GLY A 173 -14.62 4.11 -7.74
N PHE A 174 -14.50 5.33 -8.22
CA PHE A 174 -14.31 5.59 -9.65
C PHE A 174 -12.86 5.38 -10.07
N HIS A 175 -12.66 4.85 -11.28
CA HIS A 175 -11.40 4.89 -12.00
C HIS A 175 -11.47 5.92 -13.12
N LEU A 176 -10.35 6.59 -13.37
CA LEU A 176 -10.15 7.36 -14.59
C LEU A 176 -9.50 6.42 -15.60
N ALA A 177 -10.19 6.17 -16.70
CA ALA A 177 -9.76 5.28 -17.76
C ALA A 177 -9.46 6.05 -19.04
N CYS A 178 -8.39 5.69 -19.72
CA CYS A 178 -8.12 6.08 -21.11
C CYS A 178 -7.28 4.99 -21.79
N ASP A 179 -7.24 5.00 -23.13
CA ASP A 179 -6.40 4.14 -23.92
C ASP A 179 -4.91 4.36 -23.56
N ALA A 180 -4.23 3.31 -23.14
CA ALA A 180 -2.84 3.35 -22.70
C ALA A 180 -1.86 3.52 -23.89
N ALA A 181 -2.26 3.21 -25.12
CA ALA A 181 -1.45 3.39 -26.31
C ALA A 181 -1.57 4.83 -26.90
N ASN A 182 -2.55 5.63 -26.45
CA ASN A 182 -2.80 6.95 -27.00
C ASN A 182 -2.06 8.05 -26.22
N ASP A 183 -0.92 8.53 -26.75
CA ASP A 183 -0.10 9.57 -26.14
C ASP A 183 -0.88 10.83 -25.75
N LYS A 184 -1.78 11.31 -26.64
CA LYS A 184 -2.58 12.53 -26.40
C LYS A 184 -3.55 12.35 -25.23
N ALA A 185 -4.18 11.17 -25.12
CA ALA A 185 -5.08 10.85 -24.02
C ALA A 185 -4.31 10.78 -22.68
N VAL A 186 -3.13 10.14 -22.69
CA VAL A 186 -2.26 10.01 -21.51
C VAL A 186 -1.74 11.37 -21.04
N GLU A 187 -1.25 12.21 -21.96
CA GLU A 187 -0.77 13.56 -21.66
C GLU A 187 -1.89 14.43 -21.05
N ARG A 188 -3.08 14.39 -21.67
CA ARG A 188 -4.25 15.12 -21.18
C ARG A 188 -4.68 14.65 -19.79
N LEU A 189 -4.68 13.33 -19.54
CA LEU A 189 -4.97 12.78 -18.22
C LEU A 189 -3.95 13.26 -17.17
N ARG A 190 -2.65 13.32 -17.51
CA ARG A 190 -1.60 13.85 -16.63
C ARG A 190 -1.85 15.30 -16.25
N SER A 191 -2.15 16.15 -17.23
CA SER A 191 -2.46 17.56 -17.03
C SER A 191 -3.67 17.76 -16.14
N LEU A 192 -4.81 17.13 -16.47
CA LEU A 192 -6.07 17.26 -15.72
C LEU A 192 -5.98 16.72 -14.28
N LYS A 193 -5.23 15.65 -14.08
CA LYS A 193 -5.01 15.06 -12.75
C LYS A 193 -3.91 15.77 -11.96
N LYS A 194 -3.21 16.75 -12.54
CA LYS A 194 -2.04 17.44 -11.97
C LYS A 194 -0.98 16.43 -11.48
N ARG A 195 -0.66 15.48 -12.36
CA ARG A 195 0.24 14.36 -12.06
C ARG A 195 1.32 14.24 -13.15
N PRO A 196 2.31 15.16 -13.17
CA PRO A 196 3.24 15.29 -14.31
C PRO A 196 4.11 14.04 -14.52
N LEU A 197 4.68 13.45 -13.49
CA LEU A 197 5.67 12.37 -13.63
C LEU A 197 5.33 11.08 -12.87
N LYS A 198 4.50 11.14 -11.82
CA LYS A 198 4.15 9.93 -11.05
C LYS A 198 3.53 8.86 -11.97
N PRO A 199 4.03 7.58 -11.98
CA PRO A 199 3.55 6.54 -12.88
C PRO A 199 2.06 6.24 -12.75
N PHE A 200 1.40 5.90 -13.85
CA PHE A 200 0.08 5.28 -13.86
C PHE A 200 0.19 3.76 -13.88
N ALA A 201 -0.85 3.09 -13.37
CA ALA A 201 -1.00 1.66 -13.53
C ALA A 201 -1.82 1.35 -14.79
N VAL A 202 -1.49 0.22 -15.44
CA VAL A 202 -2.16 -0.27 -16.64
C VAL A 202 -2.91 -1.55 -16.32
N MET A 203 -4.19 -1.58 -16.65
CA MET A 203 -5.01 -2.79 -16.62
C MET A 203 -5.00 -3.44 -17.99
N SER A 204 -4.83 -4.77 -18.03
CA SER A 204 -4.94 -5.56 -19.28
C SER A 204 -5.47 -6.95 -18.98
N ARG A 205 -5.93 -7.64 -20.04
CA ARG A 205 -6.28 -9.06 -19.91
C ARG A 205 -5.03 -9.86 -19.53
N LYS A 206 -5.21 -10.94 -18.76
CA LYS A 206 -4.09 -11.80 -18.30
C LYS A 206 -3.18 -12.25 -19.46
N LYS A 207 -3.76 -12.61 -20.61
CA LYS A 207 -3.02 -13.05 -21.79
C LYS A 207 -2.10 -11.99 -22.41
N ASP A 208 -2.39 -10.71 -22.18
CA ASP A 208 -1.68 -9.57 -22.79
C ASP A 208 -0.59 -8.97 -21.87
N LEU A 209 -0.48 -9.41 -20.60
CA LEU A 209 0.46 -8.85 -19.62
C LEU A 209 1.93 -8.98 -20.05
N SER A 210 2.30 -10.09 -20.72
CA SER A 210 3.67 -10.32 -21.19
C SER A 210 4.13 -9.34 -22.28
N ARG A 211 3.19 -8.66 -22.95
CA ARG A 211 3.48 -7.59 -23.92
C ARG A 211 3.91 -6.29 -23.21
N LEU A 212 3.59 -6.13 -21.94
CA LEU A 212 3.86 -4.92 -21.13
C LEU A 212 5.08 -5.08 -20.22
N VAL A 213 5.20 -6.21 -19.54
CA VAL A 213 6.16 -6.45 -18.47
C VAL A 213 6.82 -7.82 -18.55
N LYS A 214 8.03 -7.91 -17.98
CA LYS A 214 8.75 -9.19 -17.81
C LYS A 214 8.13 -9.91 -16.62
N ILE A 215 7.13 -10.75 -16.87
CA ILE A 215 6.33 -11.45 -15.89
C ILE A 215 6.73 -12.93 -15.79
N LYS A 216 6.81 -13.47 -14.57
CA LYS A 216 7.08 -14.87 -14.26
C LYS A 216 5.81 -15.58 -13.84
N ASP A 217 5.79 -16.92 -13.85
CA ASP A 217 4.62 -17.70 -13.45
C ASP A 217 4.12 -17.33 -12.04
N LYS A 218 5.02 -17.18 -11.07
CA LYS A 218 4.66 -16.74 -9.71
C LYS A 218 4.00 -15.35 -9.67
N ASP A 219 4.36 -14.47 -10.58
CA ASP A 219 3.76 -13.12 -10.68
C ASP A 219 2.38 -13.21 -11.34
N LEU A 220 2.21 -14.14 -12.31
CA LEU A 220 0.91 -14.47 -12.91
C LEU A 220 -0.07 -15.12 -11.93
N GLU A 221 0.43 -15.91 -11.00
CA GLU A 221 -0.34 -16.45 -9.88
C GLU A 221 -0.77 -15.33 -8.94
N LEU A 222 0.18 -14.50 -8.50
CA LEU A 222 -0.05 -13.40 -7.55
C LEU A 222 -1.06 -12.37 -8.10
N VAL A 223 -0.94 -11.93 -9.36
CA VAL A 223 -1.89 -10.99 -9.95
C VAL A 223 -3.28 -11.60 -10.13
N SER A 224 -3.37 -12.95 -10.19
CA SER A 224 -4.61 -13.72 -10.37
C SER A 224 -5.26 -14.15 -9.05
N GLU A 225 -4.65 -13.82 -7.90
CA GLU A 225 -5.28 -14.05 -6.59
C GLU A 225 -6.61 -13.31 -6.47
N PRO A 226 -7.51 -13.74 -5.57
CA PRO A 226 -8.77 -13.02 -5.32
C PRO A 226 -8.61 -11.56 -4.90
N SER A 227 -7.45 -11.17 -4.39
CA SER A 227 -7.07 -9.78 -4.08
C SER A 227 -6.81 -8.94 -5.34
N ALA A 228 -6.38 -9.58 -6.44
CA ALA A 228 -6.03 -8.98 -7.74
C ALA A 228 -5.30 -7.63 -7.61
N PRO A 229 -4.11 -7.61 -7.00
CA PRO A 229 -3.38 -6.39 -6.72
C PRO A 229 -2.74 -5.80 -7.98
N ILE A 230 -2.35 -4.53 -7.90
CA ILE A 230 -1.40 -3.93 -8.84
C ILE A 230 -0.01 -4.48 -8.51
N LEU A 231 0.67 -5.10 -9.47
CA LEU A 231 2.06 -5.52 -9.35
C LEU A 231 3.01 -4.53 -10.02
N ILE A 232 4.09 -4.18 -9.34
CA ILE A 232 5.17 -3.38 -9.93
C ILE A 232 6.21 -4.34 -10.49
N LEU A 233 6.31 -4.40 -11.82
CA LEU A 233 7.16 -5.34 -12.55
C LEU A 233 8.08 -4.62 -13.54
N PRO A 234 9.25 -5.21 -13.88
CA PRO A 234 10.12 -4.67 -14.92
C PRO A 234 9.38 -4.60 -16.27
N ARG A 235 9.45 -3.42 -16.89
CA ARG A 235 8.84 -3.13 -18.18
C ARG A 235 9.53 -3.89 -19.30
N GLN A 236 8.80 -4.25 -20.38
CA GLN A 236 9.39 -4.71 -21.63
C GLN A 236 10.20 -3.58 -22.29
N SER A 237 11.13 -3.95 -23.17
CA SER A 237 12.00 -2.98 -23.85
C SER A 237 11.21 -2.05 -24.76
N ASP A 238 10.22 -2.60 -25.43
CA ASP A 238 9.30 -1.87 -26.33
C ASP A 238 7.86 -2.30 -26.06
N PRO A 239 7.24 -1.80 -24.98
CA PRO A 239 5.85 -2.10 -24.68
C PRO A 239 4.94 -1.28 -25.60
N GLU A 240 3.84 -1.88 -26.03
CA GLU A 240 2.84 -1.28 -26.95
C GLU A 240 1.97 -0.22 -26.26
N ILE A 241 2.57 0.62 -25.42
CA ILE A 241 1.89 1.68 -24.65
C ILE A 241 2.71 2.97 -24.65
N SER A 242 2.06 4.08 -24.40
CA SER A 242 2.69 5.39 -24.28
C SER A 242 3.85 5.42 -23.29
N ALA A 243 4.99 5.98 -23.69
CA ALA A 243 6.13 6.23 -22.81
C ALA A 243 5.76 7.17 -21.65
N LEU A 244 4.75 8.00 -21.84
CA LEU A 244 4.24 8.92 -20.83
C LEU A 244 3.56 8.23 -19.65
N ILE A 245 3.27 6.93 -19.69
CA ILE A 245 2.63 6.20 -18.57
C ILE A 245 3.56 6.11 -17.35
N ALA A 246 4.85 5.89 -17.59
CA ALA A 246 5.84 5.79 -16.52
C ALA A 246 7.16 6.44 -16.99
N PRO A 247 7.22 7.80 -17.07
CA PRO A 247 8.39 8.50 -17.57
C PRO A 247 9.64 8.17 -16.76
N ASN A 248 10.73 7.80 -17.45
CA ASN A 248 12.02 7.47 -16.85
C ASN A 248 11.98 6.36 -15.77
N ASN A 249 10.95 5.48 -15.82
CA ASN A 249 10.80 4.37 -14.89
C ASN A 249 10.93 3.03 -15.63
N PRO A 250 11.88 2.17 -15.26
CA PRO A 250 12.06 0.85 -15.86
C PRO A 250 10.99 -0.16 -15.40
N ASN A 251 10.14 0.23 -14.46
CA ASN A 251 9.06 -0.60 -13.95
C ASN A 251 7.69 -0.04 -14.33
N LEU A 252 6.71 -0.91 -14.42
CA LEU A 252 5.32 -0.59 -14.70
C LEU A 252 4.42 -1.24 -13.66
N GLY A 253 3.44 -0.49 -13.16
CA GLY A 253 2.34 -1.04 -12.36
C GLY A 253 1.31 -1.69 -13.28
N VAL A 254 1.09 -3.00 -13.14
CA VAL A 254 0.12 -3.74 -13.97
C VAL A 254 -0.85 -4.54 -13.12
N PHE A 255 -2.07 -4.71 -13.58
CA PHE A 255 -3.08 -5.55 -12.94
C PHE A 255 -4.11 -6.05 -13.97
N ILE A 256 -4.89 -7.06 -13.55
CA ILE A 256 -5.91 -7.66 -14.42
C ILE A 256 -7.33 -7.16 -14.06
N PRO A 257 -8.31 -7.33 -14.95
CA PRO A 257 -9.71 -7.17 -14.63
C PRO A 257 -10.11 -7.94 -13.36
N TYR A 258 -10.69 -7.26 -12.38
CA TYR A 258 -11.13 -7.86 -11.13
C TYR A 258 -12.63 -7.69 -10.86
N ALA A 259 -13.29 -6.78 -11.59
CA ALA A 259 -14.74 -6.66 -11.60
C ALA A 259 -15.30 -7.08 -12.95
N PRO A 260 -16.51 -7.65 -13.04
CA PRO A 260 -17.10 -8.08 -14.31
C PRO A 260 -17.11 -6.98 -15.37
N ILE A 261 -17.44 -5.72 -14.97
CA ILE A 261 -17.41 -4.58 -15.88
C ILE A 261 -16.05 -4.41 -16.57
N HIS A 262 -14.94 -4.68 -15.89
CA HIS A 262 -13.61 -4.50 -16.46
C HIS A 262 -13.37 -5.45 -17.64
N TYR A 263 -13.86 -6.69 -17.59
CA TYR A 263 -13.74 -7.65 -18.69
C TYR A 263 -14.45 -7.18 -19.97
N LEU A 264 -15.54 -6.42 -19.82
CA LEU A 264 -16.35 -5.90 -20.92
C LEU A 264 -15.77 -4.63 -21.57
N LEU A 265 -14.67 -4.09 -21.02
CA LEU A 265 -14.01 -2.90 -21.56
C LEU A 265 -12.91 -3.21 -22.57
N PHE A 266 -12.46 -4.46 -22.66
CA PHE A 266 -11.34 -4.88 -23.49
C PHE A 266 -11.80 -5.62 -24.75
N ASP A 267 -11.19 -5.28 -25.85
CA ASP A 267 -11.18 -6.08 -27.08
C ASP A 267 -9.75 -6.14 -27.65
N ASP A 268 -9.58 -6.64 -28.86
CA ASP A 268 -8.24 -6.79 -29.45
C ASP A 268 -7.67 -5.45 -29.97
N GLU A 269 -8.51 -4.44 -30.22
CA GLU A 269 -8.09 -3.10 -30.60
C GLU A 269 -7.82 -2.19 -29.37
N LEU A 270 -8.32 -2.57 -28.20
CA LEU A 270 -8.14 -1.84 -26.93
C LEU A 270 -7.63 -2.81 -25.85
N PRO A 271 -6.41 -3.36 -25.98
CA PRO A 271 -5.88 -4.36 -25.06
C PRO A 271 -5.37 -3.78 -23.73
N PHE A 272 -5.11 -2.47 -23.68
CA PHE A 272 -4.46 -1.80 -22.55
C PHE A 272 -5.18 -0.52 -22.16
N LEU A 273 -5.56 -0.41 -20.89
CA LEU A 273 -6.19 0.79 -20.34
C LEU A 273 -5.35 1.34 -19.17
N ILE A 274 -5.06 2.62 -19.17
CA ILE A 274 -4.78 3.28 -17.90
C ILE A 274 -6.04 3.15 -17.04
N MET A 275 -5.88 2.66 -15.81
CA MET A 275 -6.94 2.63 -14.80
C MET A 275 -6.36 3.19 -13.50
N THR A 276 -6.58 4.46 -13.23
CA THR A 276 -6.08 5.13 -12.04
C THR A 276 -7.23 5.61 -11.15
N SER A 277 -6.98 5.77 -9.85
CA SER A 277 -8.01 6.23 -8.90
C SER A 277 -8.70 7.52 -9.37
N GLY A 278 -10.02 7.55 -9.28
CA GLY A 278 -10.84 8.71 -9.61
C GLY A 278 -10.75 9.77 -8.51
N ASN A 279 -9.73 10.61 -8.57
CA ASN A 279 -9.51 11.73 -7.65
C ASN A 279 -8.59 12.76 -8.30
N ILE A 280 -8.61 13.99 -7.78
CA ILE A 280 -7.48 14.91 -7.93
C ILE A 280 -6.35 14.40 -7.04
N SER A 281 -5.08 14.62 -7.42
CA SER A 281 -3.92 14.16 -6.65
C SER A 281 -4.03 14.56 -5.17
N HIS A 282 -3.66 13.65 -4.29
CA HIS A 282 -3.69 13.77 -2.81
C HIS A 282 -5.08 13.77 -2.16
N GLN A 283 -6.15 13.59 -2.89
CA GLN A 283 -7.49 13.37 -2.33
C GLN A 283 -7.84 11.88 -2.27
N PRO A 284 -8.77 11.46 -1.41
CA PRO A 284 -9.31 10.10 -1.41
C PRO A 284 -10.00 9.77 -2.73
N ILE A 285 -10.04 8.48 -3.08
CA ILE A 285 -10.79 8.01 -4.25
C ILE A 285 -12.26 8.43 -4.15
N SER A 286 -12.84 8.91 -5.25
CA SER A 286 -14.24 9.38 -5.28
C SER A 286 -15.23 8.23 -5.49
N SER A 287 -16.33 8.26 -4.77
CA SER A 287 -17.53 7.45 -5.04
C SER A 287 -18.58 8.20 -5.87
N ASN A 288 -18.35 9.49 -6.19
CA ASN A 288 -19.29 10.37 -6.88
C ASN A 288 -18.70 10.93 -8.18
N ALA A 289 -19.45 10.83 -9.29
CA ALA A 289 -19.08 11.36 -10.58
C ALA A 289 -18.93 12.91 -10.58
N GLN A 290 -19.75 13.62 -9.80
CA GLN A 290 -19.72 15.08 -9.70
C GLN A 290 -18.33 15.63 -9.36
N ALA A 291 -17.60 14.96 -8.48
CA ALA A 291 -16.24 15.37 -8.09
C ALA A 291 -15.20 15.24 -9.22
N LEU A 292 -15.55 14.58 -10.33
CA LEU A 292 -14.64 14.24 -11.43
C LEU A 292 -14.99 14.96 -12.75
N THR A 293 -16.00 15.83 -12.74
CA THR A 293 -16.45 16.56 -13.95
C THR A 293 -15.37 17.47 -14.55
N GLY A 294 -14.36 17.87 -13.75
CA GLY A 294 -13.20 18.62 -14.23
C GLY A 294 -12.15 17.76 -14.98
N ILE A 295 -12.27 16.42 -14.92
CA ILE A 295 -11.25 15.50 -15.47
C ILE A 295 -11.83 14.64 -16.59
N CYS A 296 -13.04 14.09 -16.40
CA CYS A 296 -13.65 13.14 -17.32
C CYS A 296 -14.46 13.83 -18.43
N ASP A 297 -14.42 13.25 -19.62
CA ASP A 297 -15.29 13.62 -20.75
C ASP A 297 -16.66 12.95 -20.62
N TYR A 298 -16.65 11.71 -20.13
CA TYR A 298 -17.82 10.86 -19.93
C TYR A 298 -17.72 10.09 -18.63
N PHE A 299 -18.85 9.56 -18.17
CA PHE A 299 -18.94 8.69 -16.99
C PHE A 299 -19.74 7.43 -17.34
N LEU A 300 -19.12 6.27 -17.18
CA LEU A 300 -19.78 4.98 -17.16
C LEU A 300 -20.09 4.67 -15.68
N THR A 301 -21.30 4.98 -15.26
CA THR A 301 -21.74 4.87 -13.86
C THR A 301 -22.93 3.93 -13.71
N ASN A 302 -23.24 3.55 -12.48
CA ASN A 302 -24.34 2.63 -12.17
C ASN A 302 -25.09 3.10 -10.92
N ASN A 303 -26.30 2.54 -10.72
CA ASN A 303 -27.23 2.89 -9.64
C ASN A 303 -26.92 2.18 -8.30
N ARG A 304 -25.92 1.26 -8.20
CA ARG A 304 -25.53 0.67 -6.93
C ARG A 304 -24.62 1.62 -6.15
N PRO A 305 -24.98 2.03 -4.92
CA PRO A 305 -24.10 2.86 -4.08
C PRO A 305 -22.79 2.17 -3.70
N ILE A 306 -21.70 2.94 -3.64
CA ILE A 306 -20.44 2.55 -2.99
C ILE A 306 -20.51 3.06 -1.56
N LEU A 307 -20.67 2.17 -0.58
CA LEU A 307 -20.80 2.55 0.83
C LEU A 307 -19.43 2.77 1.47
N ASN A 308 -18.42 2.01 1.04
CA ASN A 308 -17.08 2.11 1.59
C ASN A 308 -16.06 2.17 0.46
N ARG A 309 -15.27 3.25 0.46
CA ARG A 309 -14.26 3.51 -0.56
C ARG A 309 -13.01 2.68 -0.28
N SER A 310 -12.36 2.20 -1.32
CA SER A 310 -11.13 1.46 -1.23
C SER A 310 -10.31 1.59 -2.51
N ASP A 311 -9.07 2.06 -2.38
CA ASP A 311 -8.09 2.06 -3.45
C ASP A 311 -7.61 0.64 -3.79
N ASP A 312 -6.98 0.46 -4.95
CA ASP A 312 -6.33 -0.81 -5.30
C ASP A 312 -5.08 -1.03 -4.46
N SER A 313 -4.86 -2.27 -4.04
CA SER A 313 -3.63 -2.67 -3.37
C SER A 313 -2.46 -2.72 -4.35
N VAL A 314 -1.24 -2.43 -3.86
CA VAL A 314 -0.02 -2.39 -4.66
C VAL A 314 1.03 -3.28 -4.02
N ILE A 315 1.63 -4.17 -4.81
CA ILE A 315 2.65 -5.12 -4.36
C ILE A 315 3.91 -4.97 -5.24
N LEU A 316 5.06 -5.01 -4.59
CA LEU A 316 6.38 -5.12 -5.22
C LEU A 316 6.91 -6.55 -5.00
N PRO A 317 6.90 -7.42 -6.02
CA PRO A 317 7.52 -8.73 -5.90
C PRO A 317 9.04 -8.62 -5.76
N THR A 318 9.59 -9.32 -4.76
CA THR A 318 11.03 -9.45 -4.57
C THR A 318 11.47 -10.90 -4.58
N LYS A 319 12.78 -11.16 -4.50
CA LYS A 319 13.33 -12.52 -4.42
C LYS A 319 12.99 -13.22 -3.11
N TYR A 320 12.81 -12.44 -2.03
CA TYR A 320 12.65 -12.95 -0.67
C TYR A 320 11.20 -12.96 -0.20
N LYS A 321 10.47 -11.86 -0.46
CA LYS A 321 9.07 -11.71 -0.04
C LYS A 321 8.32 -10.73 -0.96
N ASN A 322 7.02 -10.87 -1.10
CA ASN A 322 6.18 -9.89 -1.78
C ASN A 322 5.90 -8.73 -0.82
N LEU A 323 6.42 -7.53 -1.12
CA LEU A 323 6.24 -6.35 -0.28
C LEU A 323 4.96 -5.61 -0.64
N ILE A 324 4.07 -5.45 0.31
CA ILE A 324 2.88 -4.60 0.14
C ILE A 324 3.31 -3.14 0.27
N LEU A 325 3.10 -2.35 -0.79
CA LEU A 325 3.33 -0.89 -0.79
C LEU A 325 2.06 -0.12 -0.41
N ARG A 326 0.90 -0.69 -0.70
CA ARG A 326 -0.42 -0.21 -0.29
C ARG A 326 -1.32 -1.40 0.02
N ARG A 327 -1.87 -1.43 1.23
CA ARG A 327 -2.83 -2.43 1.67
C ARG A 327 -4.23 -1.83 1.66
N SER A 328 -5.08 -2.26 0.72
CA SER A 328 -6.43 -1.74 0.56
C SER A 328 -7.36 -2.82 0.00
N ARG A 329 -7.99 -2.65 -1.16
CA ARG A 329 -8.91 -3.63 -1.77
C ARG A 329 -8.29 -5.03 -1.84
N GLY A 330 -9.09 -6.03 -1.49
CA GLY A 330 -8.69 -7.44 -1.46
C GLY A 330 -8.00 -7.87 -0.15
N PHE A 331 -7.60 -6.91 0.70
CA PHE A 331 -6.95 -7.18 1.98
C PHE A 331 -7.77 -6.65 3.17
N VAL A 332 -8.32 -5.43 3.07
CA VAL A 332 -9.11 -4.84 4.15
C VAL A 332 -10.55 -5.32 4.10
N PRO A 333 -11.18 -5.52 5.25
CA PRO A 333 -10.75 -5.27 6.63
C PRO A 333 -10.21 -6.53 7.36
N SER A 334 -9.58 -7.47 6.65
CA SER A 334 -9.04 -8.69 7.29
C SER A 334 -8.08 -8.31 8.42
N PRO A 335 -8.26 -8.85 9.65
CA PRO A 335 -7.43 -8.48 10.78
C PRO A 335 -6.02 -9.07 10.70
N ILE A 336 -5.08 -8.39 11.33
CA ILE A 336 -3.76 -8.91 11.70
C ILE A 336 -3.89 -9.57 13.07
N LYS A 337 -3.33 -10.77 13.22
CA LYS A 337 -3.35 -11.50 14.49
C LYS A 337 -2.14 -11.14 15.35
N ALA A 338 -2.40 -10.61 16.54
CA ALA A 338 -1.35 -10.23 17.50
C ALA A 338 -0.77 -11.41 18.28
N GLY A 339 -1.44 -12.58 18.26
CA GLY A 339 -1.02 -13.75 19.03
C GLY A 339 -1.27 -13.65 20.54
N LYS A 340 -1.68 -12.49 21.04
CA LYS A 340 -1.96 -12.20 22.43
C LYS A 340 -3.14 -11.26 22.58
N LYS A 341 -3.78 -11.27 23.77
CA LYS A 341 -4.92 -10.39 24.05
C LYS A 341 -4.45 -8.95 24.22
N LEU A 342 -5.09 -8.03 23.54
CA LEU A 342 -4.87 -6.59 23.55
C LEU A 342 -6.06 -5.86 24.18
N ALA A 343 -5.82 -4.73 24.81
CA ALA A 343 -6.85 -3.75 25.17
C ALA A 343 -7.49 -3.18 23.88
N GLN A 344 -8.69 -2.63 24.01
CA GLN A 344 -9.34 -1.92 22.90
C GLN A 344 -8.63 -0.59 22.65
N THR A 345 -7.68 -0.60 21.73
CA THR A 345 -6.78 0.51 21.45
C THR A 345 -7.01 1.06 20.04
N LEU A 346 -6.97 2.38 19.91
CA LEU A 346 -6.89 3.07 18.62
C LEU A 346 -5.44 3.49 18.36
N GLY A 347 -4.85 2.97 17.28
CA GLY A 347 -3.63 3.51 16.69
C GLY A 347 -3.99 4.51 15.59
N THR A 348 -3.56 5.77 15.74
CA THR A 348 -4.01 6.85 14.85
C THR A 348 -3.23 6.94 13.54
N GLY A 349 -2.07 6.28 13.46
CA GLY A 349 -1.20 6.31 12.27
C GLY A 349 -0.33 7.56 12.18
N ALA A 350 0.26 7.78 11.02
CA ALA A 350 1.13 8.91 10.71
C ALA A 350 0.42 9.95 9.82
N GLU A 351 1.17 10.80 9.11
CA GLU A 351 0.63 11.82 8.20
C GLU A 351 0.53 11.33 6.75
N LEU A 352 1.58 10.65 6.27
CA LEU A 352 1.64 10.10 4.93
C LEU A 352 1.13 8.67 4.91
N LYS A 353 0.56 8.24 3.77
CA LYS A 353 0.01 6.88 3.61
C LYS A 353 -0.91 6.48 4.77
N LEU A 354 -1.66 7.45 5.26
CA LEU A 354 -2.48 7.39 6.46
C LEU A 354 -3.38 6.15 6.49
N THR A 355 -3.33 5.47 7.63
CA THR A 355 -4.25 4.42 8.07
C THR A 355 -4.49 4.62 9.56
N PHE A 356 -5.61 4.10 10.06
CA PHE A 356 -5.78 3.84 11.50
C PHE A 356 -5.90 2.34 11.73
N ALA A 357 -5.72 1.93 12.97
CA ALA A 357 -5.99 0.55 13.39
C ALA A 357 -6.77 0.53 14.71
N LEU A 358 -7.59 -0.50 14.89
CA LEU A 358 -8.34 -0.76 16.12
C LEU A 358 -8.04 -2.18 16.60
N SER A 359 -7.79 -2.40 17.88
CA SER A 359 -7.60 -3.73 18.46
C SER A 359 -8.80 -4.20 19.27
N LYS A 360 -9.05 -5.52 19.21
CA LYS A 360 -10.00 -6.23 20.07
C LYS A 360 -9.61 -7.70 20.19
N GLY A 361 -9.46 -8.17 21.42
CA GLY A 361 -8.96 -9.52 21.66
C GLY A 361 -7.55 -9.69 21.09
N ASP A 362 -7.33 -10.68 20.26
CA ASP A 362 -6.07 -10.96 19.57
C ASP A 362 -5.99 -10.35 18.15
N SER A 363 -6.91 -9.51 17.79
CA SER A 363 -7.09 -9.02 16.42
C SER A 363 -6.88 -7.51 16.32
N ILE A 364 -6.13 -7.09 15.30
CA ILE A 364 -5.91 -5.70 14.95
C ILE A 364 -6.53 -5.45 13.57
N TYR A 365 -7.51 -4.55 13.49
CA TYR A 365 -8.27 -4.22 12.29
C TYR A 365 -7.70 -2.95 11.67
N LEU A 366 -6.90 -3.10 10.63
CA LEU A 366 -6.31 -2.00 9.88
C LEU A 366 -7.30 -1.43 8.86
N SER A 367 -7.43 -0.11 8.82
CA SER A 367 -8.27 0.60 7.83
C SER A 367 -7.76 0.41 6.39
N PRO A 368 -8.58 0.69 5.36
CA PRO A 368 -8.04 0.90 4.02
C PRO A 368 -7.07 2.08 4.02
N TYR A 369 -6.27 2.18 2.96
CA TYR A 369 -5.49 3.37 2.68
C TYR A 369 -6.41 4.59 2.60
N ILE A 370 -6.15 5.59 3.42
CA ILE A 370 -6.96 6.81 3.52
C ILE A 370 -6.40 7.91 2.61
N GLY A 371 -5.08 8.06 2.56
CA GLY A 371 -4.40 9.11 1.80
C GLY A 371 -3.33 9.83 2.63
N ASN A 372 -3.16 11.12 2.39
CA ASN A 372 -2.29 11.99 3.19
C ASN A 372 -3.18 12.95 3.99
N SER A 373 -2.88 13.18 5.26
CA SER A 373 -3.73 13.96 6.18
C SER A 373 -3.77 15.48 5.89
N SER A 374 -3.05 15.93 4.86
CA SER A 374 -2.93 17.35 4.48
C SER A 374 -4.22 18.00 3.96
N SER A 375 -5.29 17.23 3.71
CA SER A 375 -6.57 17.77 3.24
C SER A 375 -7.74 17.46 4.15
N GLN A 376 -8.68 18.40 4.29
CA GLN A 376 -9.90 18.21 5.07
C GLN A 376 -10.73 17.02 4.57
N SER A 377 -10.76 16.78 3.24
CA SER A 377 -11.46 15.63 2.66
C SER A 377 -10.89 14.30 3.11
N THR A 378 -9.57 14.21 3.30
CA THR A 378 -8.91 13.02 3.85
C THR A 378 -9.25 12.82 5.32
N LEU A 379 -9.24 13.88 6.12
CA LEU A 379 -9.59 13.80 7.54
C LEU A 379 -11.07 13.43 7.74
N ASN A 380 -11.97 13.96 6.92
CA ASN A 380 -13.38 13.56 6.93
C ASN A 380 -13.54 12.07 6.59
N PHE A 381 -12.81 11.57 5.60
CA PHE A 381 -12.84 10.16 5.24
C PHE A 381 -12.25 9.26 6.36
N TYR A 382 -11.20 9.71 7.02
CA TYR A 382 -10.63 9.05 8.21
C TYR A 382 -11.68 8.89 9.32
N GLN A 383 -12.35 9.98 9.69
CA GLN A 383 -13.38 9.98 10.74
C GLN A 383 -14.59 9.11 10.36
N GLU A 384 -15.05 9.20 9.10
CA GLU A 384 -16.13 8.35 8.57
C GLU A 384 -15.79 6.86 8.72
N MET A 385 -14.61 6.47 8.26
CA MET A 385 -14.17 5.07 8.32
C MET A 385 -13.93 4.61 9.75
N LEU A 386 -13.36 5.44 10.62
CA LEU A 386 -13.16 5.11 12.03
C LEU A 386 -14.50 4.84 12.74
N ALA A 387 -15.51 5.68 12.51
CA ALA A 387 -16.85 5.48 13.08
C ALA A 387 -17.48 4.16 12.60
N LYS A 388 -17.33 3.82 11.31
CA LYS A 388 -17.81 2.55 10.74
C LYS A 388 -17.09 1.35 11.36
N TYR A 389 -15.76 1.39 11.48
CA TYR A 389 -14.97 0.30 12.07
C TYR A 389 -15.33 0.06 13.54
N LYS A 390 -15.48 1.13 14.34
CA LYS A 390 -15.97 1.04 15.72
C LYS A 390 -17.31 0.29 15.78
N LYS A 391 -18.26 0.71 14.95
CA LYS A 391 -19.60 0.10 14.89
C LYS A 391 -19.56 -1.36 14.43
N TRP A 392 -18.84 -1.68 13.35
CA TRP A 392 -18.81 -3.02 12.76
C TRP A 392 -18.17 -4.07 13.67
N PHE A 393 -17.11 -3.69 14.35
CA PHE A 393 -16.36 -4.62 15.20
C PHE A 393 -16.75 -4.50 16.68
N GLY A 394 -17.67 -3.58 17.01
CA GLY A 394 -18.09 -3.33 18.38
C GLY A 394 -16.89 -2.98 19.26
N ILE A 395 -16.07 -2.00 18.81
CA ILE A 395 -14.86 -1.55 19.50
C ILE A 395 -15.09 -0.15 20.00
N GLU A 396 -14.95 0.04 21.32
CA GLU A 396 -14.88 1.35 21.96
C GLU A 396 -13.48 1.47 22.56
N PRO A 397 -12.59 2.28 21.97
CA PRO A 397 -11.22 2.40 22.43
C PRO A 397 -11.16 2.91 23.87
N GLU A 398 -10.35 2.25 24.69
CA GLU A 398 -10.03 2.61 26.07
C GLU A 398 -8.67 3.30 26.14
N LEU A 399 -7.86 3.15 25.10
CA LEU A 399 -6.50 3.66 24.95
C LEU A 399 -6.30 4.19 23.53
N ILE A 400 -5.54 5.27 23.40
CA ILE A 400 -5.11 5.81 22.10
C ILE A 400 -3.60 5.79 22.02
N ALA A 401 -3.08 5.41 20.87
CA ALA A 401 -1.68 5.51 20.51
C ALA A 401 -1.51 6.42 19.30
N CYS A 402 -0.59 7.38 19.37
CA CYS A 402 -0.28 8.30 18.28
C CYS A 402 1.23 8.42 18.05
N ASP A 403 1.61 9.09 16.97
CA ASP A 403 3.00 9.40 16.70
C ASP A 403 3.57 10.40 17.71
N LEU A 404 4.89 10.39 17.89
CA LEU A 404 5.59 11.35 18.72
C LEU A 404 5.58 12.76 18.13
N GLN A 405 5.41 12.90 16.80
CA GLN A 405 5.38 14.18 16.09
C GLN A 405 4.13 14.99 16.45
N PRO A 406 4.28 16.17 17.14
CA PRO A 406 3.14 16.92 17.66
C PRO A 406 2.30 17.59 16.56
N ASP A 407 2.92 17.91 15.41
CA ASP A 407 2.26 18.66 14.33
C ASP A 407 1.40 17.78 13.42
N PHE A 408 1.44 16.47 13.56
CA PHE A 408 0.57 15.61 12.76
C PHE A 408 -0.90 15.84 13.08
N ALA A 409 -1.74 15.89 12.04
CA ALA A 409 -3.18 16.00 12.22
C ALA A 409 -3.76 14.83 13.03
N THR A 410 -3.16 13.65 12.91
CA THR A 410 -3.52 12.43 13.65
C THR A 410 -3.13 12.52 15.13
N THR A 411 -2.02 13.16 15.47
CA THR A 411 -1.61 13.40 16.86
C THR A 411 -2.57 14.39 17.51
N ARG A 412 -2.86 15.53 16.87
CA ARG A 412 -3.86 16.49 17.36
C ARG A 412 -5.26 15.88 17.53
N PHE A 413 -5.65 15.00 16.59
CA PHE A 413 -6.89 14.24 16.73
C PHE A 413 -6.86 13.33 17.96
N ALA A 414 -5.76 12.60 18.20
CA ALA A 414 -5.61 11.74 19.37
C ALA A 414 -5.75 12.53 20.69
N GLU A 415 -5.08 13.67 20.80
CA GLU A 415 -5.12 14.56 21.96
C GLU A 415 -6.54 15.08 22.26
N SER A 416 -7.36 15.29 21.23
CA SER A 416 -8.73 15.76 21.40
C SER A 416 -9.70 14.73 21.97
N GLN A 417 -9.34 13.44 22.02
CA GLN A 417 -10.27 12.35 22.36
C GLN A 417 -10.49 12.11 23.88
N LYS A 418 -9.74 12.77 24.76
CA LYS A 418 -9.86 12.64 26.24
C LYS A 418 -9.76 11.21 26.77
N LEU A 419 -8.98 10.36 26.12
CA LEU A 419 -8.66 8.99 26.55
C LEU A 419 -7.18 8.92 26.98
N PRO A 420 -6.77 7.91 27.75
CA PRO A 420 -5.36 7.62 27.99
C PRO A 420 -4.60 7.59 26.68
N LEU A 421 -3.47 8.30 26.59
CA LEU A 421 -2.73 8.55 25.38
C LEU A 421 -1.28 8.11 25.52
N VAL A 422 -0.83 7.22 24.65
CA VAL A 422 0.57 6.82 24.51
C VAL A 422 1.16 7.42 23.23
N ARG A 423 2.24 8.19 23.38
CA ARG A 423 3.01 8.68 22.24
C ARG A 423 4.10 7.67 21.89
N VAL A 424 4.12 7.21 20.66
CA VAL A 424 5.03 6.16 20.18
C VAL A 424 6.02 6.78 19.20
N GLN A 425 7.31 6.51 19.42
CA GLN A 425 8.34 6.93 18.47
C GLN A 425 8.13 6.24 17.11
N HIS A 426 8.23 7.00 16.03
CA HIS A 426 7.88 6.59 14.66
C HIS A 426 8.52 5.26 14.24
N HIS A 427 9.83 5.15 14.40
CA HIS A 427 10.58 3.95 13.97
C HIS A 427 10.38 2.76 14.91
N HIS A 428 10.04 3.00 16.19
CA HIS A 428 9.58 1.95 17.10
C HIS A 428 8.25 1.35 16.61
N ALA A 429 7.32 2.20 16.17
CA ALA A 429 6.07 1.71 15.57
C ALA A 429 6.32 0.90 14.28
N HIS A 430 7.23 1.34 13.41
CA HIS A 430 7.65 0.54 12.25
C HIS A 430 8.17 -0.83 12.64
N THR A 431 9.07 -0.89 13.62
CA THR A 431 9.64 -2.14 14.14
C THR A 431 8.55 -3.07 14.70
N ALA A 432 7.72 -2.56 15.61
CA ALA A 432 6.66 -3.31 16.25
C ALA A 432 5.62 -3.88 15.26
N ALA A 433 5.35 -3.16 14.16
CA ALA A 433 4.46 -3.64 13.11
C ALA A 433 5.02 -4.88 12.40
N VAL A 434 6.33 -4.93 12.13
CA VAL A 434 6.95 -6.11 11.52
C VAL A 434 7.07 -7.26 12.52
N MET A 435 7.37 -6.95 13.78
CA MET A 435 7.45 -7.95 14.85
C MET A 435 6.12 -8.69 15.04
N VAL A 436 5.00 -7.96 15.14
CA VAL A 436 3.69 -8.60 15.36
C VAL A 436 3.26 -9.46 14.20
N GLU A 437 3.52 -9.05 12.96
CA GLU A 437 3.21 -9.86 11.79
C GLU A 437 3.99 -11.18 11.78
N ASN A 438 5.25 -11.14 12.20
CA ASN A 438 6.14 -12.31 12.24
C ASN A 438 6.11 -13.04 13.61
N LYS A 439 5.23 -12.62 14.55
CA LYS A 439 5.06 -13.23 15.88
C LYS A 439 6.36 -13.26 16.71
N LEU A 440 7.11 -12.18 16.67
CA LEU A 440 8.35 -12.01 17.44
C LEU A 440 7.99 -11.33 18.76
N ASP A 441 8.28 -11.98 19.88
CA ASP A 441 8.07 -11.46 21.24
C ASP A 441 9.39 -11.14 21.96
N GLU A 442 10.51 -11.62 21.46
CA GLU A 442 11.85 -11.35 21.94
C GLU A 442 12.46 -10.08 21.33
N PRO A 443 13.50 -9.50 21.95
CA PRO A 443 14.26 -8.38 21.37
C PRO A 443 14.86 -8.72 20.00
N VAL A 444 14.86 -7.76 19.10
CA VAL A 444 15.38 -7.87 17.73
C VAL A 444 16.32 -6.71 17.42
N ILE A 445 17.21 -6.90 16.45
CA ILE A 445 17.89 -5.78 15.80
C ILE A 445 16.96 -5.26 14.73
N SER A 446 16.59 -3.98 14.80
CA SER A 446 15.73 -3.34 13.79
C SER A 446 16.52 -2.37 12.94
N ILE A 447 16.46 -2.56 11.63
CA ILE A 447 16.91 -1.58 10.64
C ILE A 447 15.69 -0.80 10.21
N SER A 448 15.57 0.44 10.67
CA SER A 448 14.46 1.33 10.33
C SER A 448 14.96 2.46 9.44
N TYR A 449 15.00 2.19 8.13
CA TYR A 449 15.46 3.13 7.12
C TYR A 449 14.27 3.83 6.45
N ASP A 450 14.22 5.15 6.64
CA ASP A 450 13.05 5.92 6.25
C ASP A 450 13.41 7.30 5.66
N GLY A 451 12.38 7.99 5.18
CA GLY A 451 12.46 9.37 4.71
C GLY A 451 12.44 10.38 5.83
N THR A 452 11.56 10.23 6.79
CA THR A 452 11.40 11.14 7.93
C THR A 452 10.66 10.48 9.08
N GLY A 453 11.16 10.62 10.31
CA GLY A 453 10.46 10.30 11.52
C GLY A 453 10.93 11.23 12.64
N TYR A 454 10.07 11.57 13.58
CA TYR A 454 10.41 12.47 14.68
C TYR A 454 11.23 11.74 15.74
N GLY A 455 12.45 12.22 15.97
CA GLY A 455 13.36 11.64 16.96
C GLY A 455 13.08 12.13 18.38
N THR A 456 13.45 11.33 19.36
CA THR A 456 13.34 11.70 20.78
C THR A 456 14.24 12.86 21.20
N ASP A 457 15.24 13.19 20.36
CA ASP A 457 16.16 14.32 20.50
C ASP A 457 15.71 15.55 19.68
N GLY A 458 14.52 15.54 19.10
CA GLY A 458 13.97 16.60 18.27
C GLY A 458 14.55 16.66 16.85
N ALA A 459 15.45 15.74 16.48
CA ALA A 459 15.99 15.64 15.12
C ALA A 459 15.04 14.83 14.23
N ILE A 460 15.25 14.92 12.92
CA ILE A 460 14.55 14.10 11.91
C ILE A 460 15.37 12.84 11.68
N TRP A 461 14.84 11.72 12.13
CA TRP A 461 15.44 10.41 11.97
C TRP A 461 15.02 9.72 10.66
N GLY A 462 15.68 8.59 10.31
CA GLY A 462 15.36 7.74 9.16
C GLY A 462 16.57 6.95 8.64
N GLY A 463 17.66 6.89 9.41
CA GLY A 463 18.85 6.07 9.12
C GLY A 463 19.32 5.33 10.37
N GLU A 464 18.38 4.74 11.12
CA GLU A 464 18.59 4.20 12.45
C GLU A 464 18.65 2.69 12.49
N ILE A 465 19.46 2.18 13.42
CA ILE A 465 19.52 0.76 13.80
C ILE A 465 19.30 0.67 15.31
N PHE A 466 18.30 -0.11 15.69
CA PHE A 466 17.87 -0.26 17.08
C PHE A 466 18.09 -1.70 17.58
N VAL A 467 18.19 -1.85 18.89
CA VAL A 467 17.77 -3.06 19.60
C VAL A 467 16.40 -2.74 20.21
N ALA A 468 15.38 -3.50 19.86
CA ALA A 468 14.01 -3.18 20.23
C ALA A 468 13.16 -4.41 20.53
N ASP A 469 12.23 -4.25 21.43
CA ASP A 469 11.05 -5.09 21.65
C ASP A 469 9.79 -4.19 21.61
N TYR A 470 8.65 -4.66 22.12
CA TYR A 470 7.44 -3.83 22.12
C TYR A 470 7.43 -2.73 23.18
N SER A 471 8.23 -2.87 24.27
CA SER A 471 8.29 -1.89 25.37
C SER A 471 9.43 -0.91 25.20
N LYS A 472 10.55 -1.36 24.64
CA LYS A 472 11.80 -0.59 24.56
C LYS A 472 12.31 -0.51 23.13
N CYS A 473 12.92 0.63 22.79
CA CYS A 473 13.55 0.85 21.48
C CYS A 473 14.82 1.68 21.71
N GLU A 474 15.95 1.00 21.79
CA GLU A 474 17.26 1.61 22.04
C GLU A 474 17.99 1.84 20.73
N ARG A 475 18.31 3.09 20.40
CA ARG A 475 19.07 3.45 19.20
C ARG A 475 20.55 3.09 19.41
N LYS A 476 21.06 2.10 18.66
CA LYS A 476 22.45 1.65 18.73
C LYS A 476 23.34 2.31 17.69
N TYR A 477 22.84 2.55 16.49
CA TYR A 477 23.54 3.27 15.45
C TYR A 477 22.58 4.17 14.66
N HIS A 478 23.13 5.27 14.15
CA HIS A 478 22.45 6.16 13.21
C HIS A 478 23.44 6.84 12.26
N LEU A 479 22.98 7.32 11.11
CA LEU A 479 23.80 8.17 10.25
C LEU A 479 24.15 9.46 10.98
N ASN A 480 25.37 9.96 10.82
CA ASN A 480 25.75 11.25 11.40
C ASN A 480 24.80 12.37 10.95
N TYR A 481 24.50 13.29 11.85
CA TYR A 481 23.55 14.37 11.56
C TYR A 481 24.04 15.33 10.50
N MET A 482 23.18 15.56 9.51
CA MET A 482 23.36 16.53 8.43
C MET A 482 22.29 17.61 8.48
N PRO A 483 22.53 18.82 7.94
CA PRO A 483 21.57 19.91 7.96
C PRO A 483 20.43 19.73 6.93
N LEU A 484 19.18 19.97 7.34
CA LEU A 484 17.99 20.00 6.48
C LEU A 484 17.37 21.40 6.48
N PRO A 485 17.69 22.27 5.49
CA PRO A 485 17.26 23.68 5.50
C PRO A 485 15.79 23.84 5.07
N GLY A 486 14.93 24.24 6.01
CA GLY A 486 13.52 24.52 5.76
C GLY A 486 12.61 23.28 5.74
N GLY A 487 13.03 22.14 6.30
CA GLY A 487 12.20 20.94 6.46
C GLY A 487 11.55 20.49 5.16
N ASP A 488 10.22 20.53 5.08
CA ASP A 488 9.41 20.10 3.91
C ASP A 488 9.80 20.79 2.59
N ALA A 489 10.28 22.04 2.67
CA ALA A 489 10.75 22.75 1.47
C ALA A 489 11.99 22.11 0.86
N ALA A 490 12.88 21.56 1.70
CA ALA A 490 14.05 20.83 1.24
C ALA A 490 13.66 19.44 0.70
N ILE A 491 12.67 18.77 1.30
CA ILE A 491 12.17 17.49 0.80
C ILE A 491 11.58 17.64 -0.62
N LYS A 492 10.83 18.73 -0.86
CA LYS A 492 10.28 19.03 -2.19
C LYS A 492 11.33 19.48 -3.20
N LYS A 493 12.42 20.06 -2.72
CA LYS A 493 13.57 20.53 -3.53
C LYS A 493 14.88 19.90 -3.05
N PRO A 494 15.16 18.63 -3.42
CA PRO A 494 16.38 17.90 -3.05
C PRO A 494 17.69 18.67 -3.30
N VAL A 495 17.71 19.59 -4.25
CA VAL A 495 18.86 20.48 -4.52
C VAL A 495 19.28 21.29 -3.28
N ARG A 496 18.33 21.63 -2.39
CA ARG A 496 18.61 22.33 -1.11
C ARG A 496 19.39 21.42 -0.15
N ILE A 497 19.04 20.11 -0.13
CA ILE A 497 19.72 19.11 0.70
C ILE A 497 21.16 18.91 0.22
N ALA A 498 21.33 18.69 -1.08
CA ALA A 498 22.67 18.52 -1.68
C ALA A 498 23.57 19.73 -1.40
N TYR A 499 23.06 20.95 -1.63
CA TYR A 499 23.80 22.17 -1.32
C TYR A 499 24.22 22.24 0.16
N ALA A 500 23.29 22.01 1.07
CA ALA A 500 23.54 22.09 2.51
C ALA A 500 24.54 21.01 2.99
N TYR A 501 24.52 19.81 2.40
CA TYR A 501 25.46 18.75 2.72
C TYR A 501 26.86 19.08 2.26
N LEU A 502 27.03 19.59 1.01
CA LEU A 502 28.33 20.02 0.50
C LEU A 502 28.92 21.19 1.31
N ASP A 503 28.11 22.19 1.63
CA ASP A 503 28.49 23.33 2.47
C ASP A 503 28.96 22.85 3.86
N LYS A 504 28.24 21.93 4.48
CA LYS A 504 28.57 21.37 5.80
C LYS A 504 29.89 20.61 5.83
N ILE A 505 30.27 19.95 4.74
CA ILE A 505 31.51 19.16 4.65
C ILE A 505 32.68 19.94 4.00
N ASN A 506 32.48 21.24 3.77
CA ASN A 506 33.44 22.17 3.13
C ASN A 506 33.87 21.70 1.73
N GLU A 507 32.93 21.24 0.92
CA GLU A 507 33.16 20.86 -0.48
C GLU A 507 32.58 21.90 -1.45
N ASP A 508 32.99 21.81 -2.70
CA ASP A 508 32.55 22.74 -3.74
C ASP A 508 31.06 22.64 -4.04
N THR A 509 30.31 23.63 -3.55
CA THR A 509 28.87 23.73 -3.77
C THR A 509 28.48 24.07 -5.22
N ALA A 510 29.45 24.42 -6.09
CA ALA A 510 29.18 24.64 -7.51
C ALA A 510 28.78 23.34 -8.25
N LEU A 511 29.15 22.20 -7.69
CA LEU A 511 28.72 20.89 -8.18
C LEU A 511 27.18 20.69 -8.14
N VAL A 512 26.48 21.49 -7.34
CA VAL A 512 25.02 21.46 -7.28
C VAL A 512 24.44 22.44 -8.29
N GLU A 513 23.99 21.93 -9.41
CA GLU A 513 23.31 22.71 -10.45
C GLU A 513 21.84 23.00 -10.07
N ASN A 514 21.18 23.86 -10.85
CA ASN A 514 19.74 24.16 -10.73
C ASN A 514 19.30 24.77 -9.37
N ILE A 515 20.21 25.44 -8.67
CA ILE A 515 19.92 26.26 -7.48
C ILE A 515 20.26 27.73 -7.77
N THR A 516 19.33 28.65 -7.49
CA THR A 516 19.54 30.07 -7.75
C THR A 516 20.56 30.72 -6.80
N LYS A 517 21.21 31.80 -7.23
CA LYS A 517 22.14 32.57 -6.35
C LYS A 517 21.43 33.04 -5.06
N LEU A 518 20.14 33.39 -5.15
CA LEU A 518 19.37 33.82 -3.98
C LEU A 518 19.15 32.65 -3.02
N GLU A 519 18.74 31.48 -3.52
CA GLU A 519 18.55 30.27 -2.68
C GLU A 519 19.87 29.86 -1.99
N ARG A 520 21.00 29.85 -2.71
CA ARG A 520 22.32 29.59 -2.11
C ARG A 520 22.57 30.53 -0.93
N LYS A 521 22.37 31.84 -1.12
CA LYS A 521 22.58 32.87 -0.07
C LYS A 521 21.63 32.65 1.12
N ILE A 522 20.37 32.27 0.86
CA ILE A 522 19.39 31.96 1.91
C ILE A 522 19.84 30.75 2.72
N ILE A 523 20.16 29.63 2.07
CA ILE A 523 20.60 28.41 2.73
C ILE A 523 21.86 28.63 3.56
N SER A 524 22.89 29.29 3.00
CA SER A 524 24.12 29.59 3.74
C SER A 524 23.83 30.44 4.99
N LYS A 525 22.93 31.45 4.87
CA LYS A 525 22.49 32.22 6.05
C LYS A 525 21.70 31.41 7.06
N GLN A 526 20.85 30.51 6.60
CA GLN A 526 20.14 29.59 7.49
C GLN A 526 21.12 28.72 8.27
N ILE A 527 22.12 28.16 7.60
CA ILE A 527 23.14 27.30 8.23
C ILE A 527 23.97 28.12 9.22
N SER A 528 24.53 29.29 8.81
CA SER A 528 25.38 30.11 9.66
C SER A 528 24.67 30.63 10.91
N ASN A 529 23.37 30.95 10.82
CA ASN A 529 22.57 31.50 11.91
C ASN A 529 21.80 30.45 12.67
N ASN A 530 21.89 29.16 12.30
CA ASN A 530 21.12 28.06 12.82
C ASN A 530 19.59 28.35 12.83
N PHE A 531 19.10 29.01 11.77
CA PHE A 531 17.71 29.43 11.64
C PHE A 531 16.95 28.55 10.65
N ASN A 532 15.84 27.95 11.08
CA ASN A 532 15.00 27.04 10.30
C ASN A 532 15.83 25.90 9.64
N ILE A 533 16.78 25.38 10.42
CA ILE A 533 17.62 24.22 10.09
C ILE A 533 17.25 23.09 11.03
N PHE A 534 16.91 21.95 10.47
CA PHE A 534 16.70 20.72 11.21
C PHE A 534 17.93 19.82 11.08
N LYS A 535 18.27 19.08 12.13
CA LYS A 535 19.25 18.00 12.04
C LYS A 535 18.57 16.75 11.51
N THR A 536 19.24 16.02 10.62
CA THR A 536 18.67 14.77 10.10
C THR A 536 19.71 13.68 9.96
N SER A 537 19.34 12.46 10.38
CA SER A 537 20.06 11.20 10.14
C SER A 537 19.37 10.37 9.04
N SER A 538 18.40 10.94 8.31
CA SER A 538 17.58 10.20 7.35
C SER A 538 18.37 9.65 6.17
N LEU A 539 18.26 8.35 5.95
CA LEU A 539 18.79 7.70 4.76
C LEU A 539 18.05 8.16 3.48
N GLY A 540 16.75 8.42 3.56
CA GLY A 540 15.98 8.98 2.44
C GLY A 540 16.52 10.33 1.99
N ARG A 541 16.93 11.20 2.92
CA ARG A 541 17.55 12.51 2.61
C ARG A 541 18.95 12.35 2.01
N LEU A 542 19.67 11.30 2.41
CA LEU A 542 20.94 10.97 1.79
C LEU A 542 20.75 10.50 0.34
N PHE A 543 19.73 9.71 0.03
CA PHE A 543 19.34 9.36 -1.34
C PHE A 543 19.04 10.62 -2.17
N ASP A 544 18.30 11.57 -1.62
CA ASP A 544 17.95 12.83 -2.28
C ASP A 544 19.21 13.66 -2.60
N CYS A 545 20.14 13.73 -1.65
CA CYS A 545 21.43 14.41 -1.83
C CYS A 545 22.23 13.80 -2.99
N VAL A 546 22.51 12.50 -2.94
CA VAL A 546 23.32 11.80 -3.95
C VAL A 546 22.64 11.82 -5.32
N SER A 547 21.33 11.63 -5.38
CA SER A 547 20.56 11.74 -6.62
C SER A 547 20.73 13.11 -7.28
N THR A 548 20.66 14.18 -6.49
CA THR A 548 20.83 15.55 -6.99
C THR A 548 22.28 15.82 -7.44
N MET A 549 23.28 15.34 -6.70
CA MET A 549 24.70 15.45 -7.10
C MET A 549 24.96 14.76 -8.44
N LEU A 550 24.25 13.69 -8.76
CA LEU A 550 24.27 13.01 -10.06
C LEU A 550 23.48 13.75 -11.16
N GLY A 551 22.92 14.94 -10.87
CA GLY A 551 22.14 15.73 -11.82
C GLY A 551 20.78 15.13 -12.13
N LEU A 552 20.23 14.29 -11.21
CA LEU A 552 18.85 13.80 -11.30
C LEU A 552 17.90 14.86 -10.70
N PHE A 553 16.70 14.53 -10.34
CA PHE A 553 15.63 15.43 -9.94
C PHE A 553 16.04 16.50 -8.88
N PRO A 554 16.37 17.76 -9.25
CA PRO A 554 16.63 18.85 -8.31
C PRO A 554 15.37 19.31 -7.55
N GLU A 555 14.20 19.07 -8.13
CA GLU A 555 12.88 19.26 -7.56
C GLU A 555 12.02 18.05 -7.88
N ILE A 556 11.21 17.59 -6.92
CA ILE A 556 10.36 16.40 -7.08
C ILE A 556 8.90 16.78 -7.25
N THR A 557 8.17 15.97 -8.00
CA THR A 557 6.73 16.10 -8.23
C THR A 557 5.90 15.06 -7.48
N PHE A 558 6.56 14.08 -6.89
CA PHE A 558 5.96 13.06 -6.02
C PHE A 558 7.01 12.48 -5.06
N GLU A 559 6.55 11.91 -3.97
CA GLU A 559 7.38 11.34 -2.91
C GLU A 559 8.40 10.32 -3.42
N ALA A 560 9.64 10.39 -2.93
CA ALA A 560 10.77 9.50 -3.24
C ALA A 560 11.20 9.48 -4.72
N GLN A 561 10.79 10.45 -5.54
CA GLN A 561 11.09 10.47 -6.98
C GLN A 561 12.60 10.46 -7.26
N SER A 562 13.38 11.24 -6.53
CA SER A 562 14.83 11.31 -6.70
C SER A 562 15.53 10.03 -6.24
N ALA A 563 15.09 9.46 -5.12
CA ALA A 563 15.60 8.18 -4.61
C ALA A 563 15.33 7.03 -5.58
N MET A 564 14.12 6.98 -6.15
CA MET A 564 13.77 6.00 -7.19
C MET A 564 14.63 6.14 -8.43
N ALA A 565 14.89 7.36 -8.89
CA ALA A 565 15.75 7.60 -10.05
C ALA A 565 17.18 7.11 -9.82
N LEU A 566 17.71 7.29 -8.63
CA LEU A 566 19.02 6.77 -8.25
C LEU A 566 19.06 5.23 -8.28
N GLN A 567 18.03 4.58 -7.73
CA GLN A 567 17.87 3.14 -7.82
C GLN A 567 17.84 2.65 -9.28
N PHE A 568 17.14 3.36 -10.16
CA PHE A 568 16.96 2.95 -11.57
C PHE A 568 18.23 3.09 -12.43
N LEU A 569 19.25 3.81 -11.95
CA LEU A 569 20.57 3.84 -12.58
C LEU A 569 21.34 2.54 -12.39
N CYS A 570 21.05 1.78 -11.33
CA CYS A 570 21.80 0.58 -11.00
C CYS A 570 21.44 -0.61 -11.89
N ASN A 571 22.45 -1.39 -12.27
CA ASN A 571 22.23 -2.77 -12.67
C ASN A 571 22.21 -3.64 -11.39
N GLU A 572 21.07 -4.24 -11.08
CA GLU A 572 20.87 -5.07 -9.86
C GLU A 572 21.96 -6.16 -9.70
N LYS A 573 22.51 -6.69 -10.82
CA LYS A 573 23.52 -7.76 -10.79
C LYS A 573 24.90 -7.26 -10.33
N ASN A 574 25.19 -5.98 -10.54
CA ASN A 574 26.50 -5.41 -10.24
C ASN A 574 26.62 -4.90 -8.79
N VAL A 575 25.52 -4.56 -8.15
CA VAL A 575 25.54 -3.86 -6.84
C VAL A 575 26.33 -4.62 -5.78
N LEU A 576 26.18 -5.93 -5.68
CA LEU A 576 26.87 -6.72 -4.64
C LEU A 576 28.39 -6.90 -4.91
N THR A 577 28.84 -6.60 -6.12
CA THR A 577 30.25 -6.66 -6.53
C THR A 577 30.85 -5.28 -6.78
N ALA A 578 30.08 -4.19 -6.64
CA ALA A 578 30.53 -2.84 -6.79
C ALA A 578 31.49 -2.44 -5.64
N ASP A 579 32.35 -1.47 -5.90
CA ASP A 579 33.27 -0.91 -4.91
C ASP A 579 32.51 -0.28 -3.74
N ILE A 580 33.07 -0.42 -2.55
CA ILE A 580 32.53 0.18 -1.33
C ILE A 580 33.23 1.51 -1.10
N TYR A 581 32.46 2.58 -1.00
CA TYR A 581 32.98 3.88 -0.59
C TYR A 581 33.43 3.88 0.88
N PRO A 582 34.44 4.67 1.25
CA PRO A 582 34.89 4.77 2.62
C PRO A 582 33.82 5.37 3.52
N TYR A 583 33.66 4.82 4.71
CA TYR A 583 32.80 5.31 5.80
C TYR A 583 33.48 4.98 7.15
N ILE A 584 32.98 5.55 8.25
CA ILE A 584 33.50 5.30 9.60
C ILE A 584 32.33 4.95 10.50
N VAL A 585 32.46 3.85 11.26
CA VAL A 585 31.46 3.42 12.28
C VAL A 585 32.12 3.52 13.65
N GLU A 586 31.75 4.53 14.44
CA GLU A 586 32.28 4.78 15.79
C GLU A 586 31.28 5.60 16.61
N ASN A 587 31.35 5.52 17.94
CA ASN A 587 30.53 6.30 18.86
C ASN A 587 29.01 6.28 18.50
N GLU A 588 28.49 5.09 18.20
CA GLU A 588 27.08 4.86 17.80
C GLU A 588 26.66 5.60 16.51
N GLN A 589 27.62 6.13 15.75
CA GLN A 589 27.40 6.83 14.50
C GLN A 589 28.02 6.13 13.30
N ILE A 590 27.34 6.21 12.18
CA ILE A 590 27.84 5.86 10.85
C ILE A 590 28.14 7.20 10.14
N ASN A 591 29.42 7.55 10.09
CA ASN A 591 29.85 8.78 9.44
C ASN A 591 29.97 8.58 7.93
N ILE A 592 29.09 9.24 7.18
CA ILE A 592 28.98 9.19 5.70
C ILE A 592 29.82 10.25 4.99
N VAL A 593 30.51 11.14 5.71
CA VAL A 593 31.29 12.22 5.09
C VAL A 593 32.40 11.70 4.15
N PRO A 594 33.16 10.65 4.52
CA PRO A 594 34.15 10.07 3.60
C PRO A 594 33.53 9.53 2.30
N MET A 595 32.32 8.89 2.38
CA MET A 595 31.57 8.42 1.21
C MET A 595 31.17 9.58 0.30
N LEU A 596 30.63 10.67 0.85
CA LEU A 596 30.25 11.84 0.06
C LEU A 596 31.44 12.44 -0.65
N LYS A 597 32.62 12.58 0.00
CA LYS A 597 33.87 13.05 -0.59
C LYS A 597 34.34 12.12 -1.73
N ALA A 598 34.22 10.81 -1.56
CA ALA A 598 34.58 9.86 -2.61
C ALA A 598 33.64 9.98 -3.83
N ILE A 599 32.32 10.12 -3.61
CA ILE A 599 31.35 10.37 -4.69
C ILE A 599 31.69 11.68 -5.45
N ILE A 600 32.05 12.74 -4.73
CA ILE A 600 32.46 14.01 -5.36
C ILE A 600 33.73 13.82 -6.23
N LYS A 601 34.71 13.06 -5.74
CA LYS A 601 35.93 12.72 -6.51
C LYS A 601 35.56 11.95 -7.78
N ASP A 602 34.67 10.98 -7.70
CA ASP A 602 34.22 10.18 -8.86
C ASP A 602 33.48 11.06 -9.88
N LEU A 603 32.64 11.99 -9.42
CA LEU A 603 31.97 12.97 -10.29
C LEU A 603 32.97 13.85 -11.04
N LYS A 604 33.97 14.36 -10.34
CA LYS A 604 35.10 15.17 -10.95
C LYS A 604 35.87 14.32 -11.97
N ASN A 605 36.07 13.04 -11.71
CA ASN A 605 36.71 12.08 -12.61
C ASN A 605 35.77 11.55 -13.71
N ARG A 606 34.53 12.01 -13.81
CA ARG A 606 33.56 11.62 -14.82
C ARG A 606 33.25 10.11 -14.84
N ILE A 607 33.31 9.49 -13.68
CA ILE A 607 32.85 8.06 -13.52
C ILE A 607 31.38 7.97 -13.91
N LYS A 608 30.98 6.85 -14.52
CA LYS A 608 29.59 6.61 -14.94
C LYS A 608 28.65 6.73 -13.76
N LYS A 609 27.52 7.45 -13.92
CA LYS A 609 26.50 7.63 -12.88
C LYS A 609 25.95 6.31 -12.35
N SER A 610 25.83 5.28 -13.20
CA SER A 610 25.41 3.94 -12.79
C SER A 610 26.42 3.30 -11.82
N THR A 611 27.71 3.40 -12.08
CA THR A 611 28.77 2.88 -11.20
C THR A 611 28.73 3.55 -9.82
N ILE A 612 28.60 4.89 -9.80
CA ILE A 612 28.45 5.65 -8.55
C ILE A 612 27.20 5.20 -7.79
N ALA A 613 26.08 5.03 -8.48
CA ALA A 613 24.84 4.58 -7.85
C ALA A 613 24.94 3.14 -7.30
N GLU A 614 25.60 2.25 -8.03
CA GLU A 614 25.85 0.86 -7.59
C GLU A 614 26.74 0.83 -6.34
N SER A 615 27.87 1.58 -6.35
CA SER A 615 28.79 1.71 -5.19
C SER A 615 28.11 2.36 -3.98
N PHE A 616 27.24 3.34 -4.21
CA PHE A 616 26.45 3.97 -3.14
C PHE A 616 25.50 2.96 -2.45
N HIS A 617 24.72 2.22 -3.23
CA HIS A 617 23.83 1.17 -2.68
C HIS A 617 24.64 0.07 -1.96
N ARG A 618 25.77 -0.35 -2.56
CA ARG A 618 26.68 -1.33 -1.95
C ARG A 618 27.21 -0.88 -0.61
N THR A 619 27.62 0.39 -0.52
CA THR A 619 28.13 1.00 0.71
C THR A 619 27.09 1.02 1.83
N ILE A 620 25.82 1.32 1.50
CA ILE A 620 24.71 1.26 2.48
C ILE A 620 24.56 -0.15 3.03
N ILE A 621 24.57 -1.17 2.17
CA ILE A 621 24.47 -2.58 2.58
C ILE A 621 25.64 -2.97 3.47
N ASP A 622 26.86 -2.49 3.16
CA ASP A 622 28.08 -2.85 3.87
C ASP A 622 28.19 -2.20 5.26
N PHE A 623 27.93 -0.89 5.36
CA PHE A 623 27.97 -0.25 6.68
C PHE A 623 26.86 -0.76 7.61
N THR A 624 25.71 -1.14 7.04
CA THR A 624 24.63 -1.78 7.80
C THR A 624 25.09 -3.12 8.39
N LEU A 625 25.68 -3.99 7.57
CA LEU A 625 26.26 -5.25 8.06
C LEU A 625 27.31 -5.02 9.15
N THR A 626 28.19 -4.03 8.96
CA THR A 626 29.24 -3.68 9.92
C THR A 626 28.65 -3.28 11.28
N ALA A 627 27.59 -2.46 11.29
CA ALA A 627 26.91 -2.07 12.53
C ALA A 627 26.20 -3.27 13.18
N LEU A 628 25.52 -4.10 12.39
CA LEU A 628 24.81 -5.27 12.91
C LEU A 628 25.74 -6.31 13.55
N ARG A 629 26.91 -6.56 12.94
CA ARG A 629 27.92 -7.46 13.54
C ARG A 629 28.36 -6.98 14.91
N ARG A 630 28.57 -5.67 15.10
CA ARG A 630 28.93 -5.09 16.39
C ARG A 630 27.80 -5.25 17.42
N ILE A 631 26.55 -5.00 17.02
CA ILE A 631 25.40 -5.15 17.91
C ILE A 631 25.27 -6.64 18.30
N SER A 632 25.26 -7.55 17.33
CA SER A 632 25.09 -8.97 17.57
C SER A 632 26.20 -9.53 18.49
N SER A 633 27.45 -9.13 18.28
CA SER A 633 28.57 -9.52 19.16
C SER A 633 28.43 -9.00 20.59
N ALA A 634 27.72 -7.89 20.80
CA ALA A 634 27.51 -7.31 22.13
C ALA A 634 26.23 -7.82 22.82
N THR A 635 25.23 -8.30 22.07
CA THR A 635 23.89 -8.63 22.58
C THR A 635 23.47 -10.07 22.35
N ASP A 636 24.20 -10.83 21.55
CA ASP A 636 23.87 -12.18 21.09
C ASP A 636 22.54 -12.27 20.30
N ILE A 637 22.06 -11.15 19.73
CA ILE A 637 20.85 -11.10 18.92
C ILE A 637 21.22 -11.29 17.45
N ASP A 638 20.58 -12.28 16.80
CA ASP A 638 20.73 -12.61 15.38
C ASP A 638 19.47 -12.30 14.55
N LYS A 639 18.31 -12.03 15.20
CA LYS A 639 17.04 -11.72 14.55
C LYS A 639 17.02 -10.27 14.11
N VAL A 640 16.83 -10.05 12.79
CA VAL A 640 16.87 -8.73 12.17
C VAL A 640 15.53 -8.41 11.52
N VAL A 641 14.94 -7.28 11.88
CA VAL A 641 13.73 -6.75 11.30
C VAL A 641 14.07 -5.61 10.34
N LEU A 642 13.54 -5.63 9.11
CA LEU A 642 13.66 -4.57 8.11
C LEU A 642 12.37 -3.78 8.00
N SER A 643 12.41 -2.47 8.24
CA SER A 643 11.23 -1.58 8.24
C SER A 643 11.56 -0.18 7.72
N GLY A 644 10.53 0.64 7.51
CA GLY A 644 10.64 2.00 7.00
C GLY A 644 10.50 2.11 5.48
N GLY A 645 10.25 3.33 4.99
CA GLY A 645 9.94 3.59 3.58
C GLY A 645 11.07 3.28 2.60
N VAL A 646 12.34 3.33 3.04
CA VAL A 646 13.51 2.99 2.19
C VAL A 646 13.53 1.50 1.84
N MET A 647 12.88 0.63 2.62
CA MET A 647 12.74 -0.80 2.29
C MET A 647 11.83 -1.06 1.07
N GLN A 648 11.24 -0.04 0.48
CA GLN A 648 10.62 -0.11 -0.84
C GLN A 648 11.65 -0.07 -1.99
N ASN A 649 12.92 0.27 -1.70
CA ASN A 649 14.03 0.14 -2.64
C ASN A 649 14.43 -1.34 -2.75
N LYS A 650 14.09 -1.95 -3.89
CA LYS A 650 14.33 -3.38 -4.14
C LYS A 650 15.80 -3.77 -4.02
N ILE A 651 16.72 -2.90 -4.43
CA ILE A 651 18.17 -3.17 -4.36
C ILE A 651 18.63 -3.23 -2.91
N ILE A 652 18.18 -2.29 -2.08
CA ILE A 652 18.54 -2.27 -0.65
C ILE A 652 17.96 -3.47 0.06
N VAL A 653 16.66 -3.75 -0.10
CA VAL A 653 16.02 -4.86 0.63
C VAL A 653 16.56 -6.22 0.21
N GLU A 654 16.73 -6.46 -1.11
CA GLU A 654 17.30 -7.73 -1.59
C GLU A 654 18.77 -7.88 -1.22
N GLY A 655 19.54 -6.79 -1.29
CA GLY A 655 20.95 -6.77 -0.90
C GLY A 655 21.16 -7.02 0.58
N LEU A 656 20.37 -6.36 1.45
CA LEU A 656 20.40 -6.61 2.91
C LEU A 656 19.99 -8.04 3.23
N CYS A 657 18.88 -8.55 2.68
CA CYS A 657 18.48 -9.94 2.90
C CYS A 657 19.60 -10.91 2.52
N HIS A 658 20.22 -10.73 1.34
CA HIS A 658 21.29 -11.60 0.87
C HIS A 658 22.50 -11.59 1.81
N ILE A 659 23.01 -10.40 2.11
CA ILE A 659 24.25 -10.30 2.89
C ILE A 659 24.07 -10.70 4.35
N LEU A 660 22.92 -10.37 4.94
CA LEU A 660 22.62 -10.72 6.34
C LEU A 660 22.42 -12.22 6.51
N GLN A 661 21.65 -12.89 5.64
CA GLN A 661 21.49 -14.35 5.67
C GLN A 661 22.83 -15.08 5.48
N LYS A 662 23.70 -14.57 4.59
CA LYS A 662 25.05 -15.11 4.39
C LYS A 662 25.93 -14.95 5.65
N ASN A 663 25.59 -14.04 6.53
CA ASN A 663 26.30 -13.78 7.80
C ASN A 663 25.51 -14.30 9.03
N ASN A 664 24.69 -15.34 8.85
CA ASN A 664 23.95 -16.05 9.88
C ASN A 664 22.87 -15.22 10.62
N PHE A 665 22.42 -14.11 10.06
CA PHE A 665 21.28 -13.38 10.60
C PHE A 665 19.95 -13.95 10.08
N THR A 666 18.96 -14.02 10.94
CA THR A 666 17.58 -14.38 10.58
C THR A 666 16.80 -13.11 10.25
N VAL A 667 16.45 -12.90 8.97
CA VAL A 667 15.86 -11.64 8.48
C VAL A 667 14.35 -11.73 8.37
N PHE A 668 13.65 -10.75 8.93
CA PHE A 668 12.19 -10.63 8.92
C PHE A 668 11.74 -9.40 8.12
N LEU A 669 10.83 -9.63 7.18
CA LEU A 669 10.17 -8.63 6.35
C LEU A 669 8.65 -8.69 6.56
N PRO A 670 7.91 -7.59 6.42
CA PRO A 670 6.47 -7.65 6.36
C PRO A 670 6.00 -8.21 5.01
N SER A 671 4.84 -8.86 5.01
CA SER A 671 4.17 -9.42 3.81
C SER A 671 2.67 -9.17 3.78
N SER A 672 2.06 -8.94 4.94
CA SER A 672 0.63 -8.59 5.08
C SER A 672 0.45 -7.11 5.43
N LEU A 673 1.50 -6.48 5.95
CA LEU A 673 1.55 -5.05 6.26
C LEU A 673 2.49 -4.32 5.29
N PRO A 674 2.26 -3.03 5.01
CA PRO A 674 3.22 -2.20 4.29
C PRO A 674 4.54 -2.02 5.07
N THR A 675 5.65 -1.88 4.35
CA THR A 675 6.95 -1.50 4.95
C THR A 675 7.00 -0.02 5.37
N ASN A 676 6.12 0.80 4.81
CA ASN A 676 6.04 2.25 5.00
C ASN A 676 4.98 2.63 6.06
N ASP A 677 4.70 3.93 6.20
CA ASP A 677 3.79 4.50 7.22
C ASP A 677 2.40 3.87 7.25
N GLY A 678 1.98 3.17 6.20
CA GLY A 678 0.71 2.44 6.20
C GLY A 678 0.59 1.32 7.26
N SER A 679 1.67 0.97 7.96
CA SER A 679 1.68 0.01 9.07
C SER A 679 1.82 0.65 10.46
N ILE A 680 2.15 1.94 10.54
CA ILE A 680 2.45 2.65 11.81
C ILE A 680 1.36 2.44 12.85
N SER A 681 0.10 2.57 12.47
CA SER A 681 -1.03 2.42 13.39
C SER A 681 -1.10 1.04 14.07
N VAL A 682 -0.62 -0.01 13.41
CA VAL A 682 -0.52 -1.36 13.98
C VAL A 682 0.59 -1.43 15.03
N GLY A 683 1.77 -0.89 14.71
CA GLY A 683 2.89 -0.83 15.63
C GLY A 683 2.58 0.03 16.86
N GLN A 684 1.91 1.18 16.67
CA GLN A 684 1.44 2.03 17.75
C GLN A 684 0.58 1.26 18.76
N ILE A 685 -0.37 0.44 18.29
CA ILE A 685 -1.20 -0.42 19.14
C ILE A 685 -0.32 -1.39 19.96
N MET A 686 0.63 -2.04 19.31
CA MET A 686 1.47 -3.03 19.99
C MET A 686 2.33 -2.42 21.08
N VAL A 687 2.98 -1.29 20.79
CA VAL A 687 3.81 -0.57 21.76
C VAL A 687 2.97 -0.07 22.93
N ALA A 688 1.84 0.59 22.65
CA ALA A 688 0.99 1.14 23.71
C ALA A 688 0.44 0.06 24.65
N ASN A 689 0.05 -1.09 24.11
CA ASN A 689 -0.42 -2.22 24.94
C ASN A 689 0.66 -2.84 25.82
N HIS A 690 1.95 -2.71 25.47
CA HIS A 690 3.04 -3.22 26.29
C HIS A 690 3.44 -2.23 27.36
N ILE A 691 3.61 -0.95 27.01
CA ILE A 691 3.91 0.12 27.99
C ILE A 691 2.87 0.15 29.11
N MET A 692 1.57 0.12 28.78
CA MET A 692 0.49 0.15 29.78
C MET A 692 0.38 -1.11 30.66
N LYS A 693 0.97 -2.25 30.21
CA LYS A 693 1.04 -3.46 31.05
C LYS A 693 2.17 -3.41 32.06
N ASP A 694 3.27 -2.76 31.71
CA ASP A 694 4.42 -2.61 32.60
C ASP A 694 4.15 -1.58 33.72
N ASP A 695 3.14 -0.70 33.55
CA ASP A 695 2.70 0.30 34.53
C ASP A 695 1.59 -0.22 35.47
N LEU A 696 1.05 -1.43 35.25
CA LEU A 696 0.05 -2.12 36.10
C LEU A 696 0.66 -3.32 36.82
#